data_e3b70daf9206b6be01747fdedf70fb5f
#
_entry.id   e3b70daf9206b6be01747fdedf70fb5f
#
_cell.length_a   1.000
_cell.length_b   1.000
_cell.length_c   1.000
_cell.angle_alpha   90.00
_cell.angle_beta   90.00
_cell.angle_gamma   90.00
#
_symmetry.space_group_name_H-M   'P 1'
#
loop_
_entity.id
_entity.type
_entity.pdbx_description
1 polymer ?
#
loop_
_entity_poly.entity_id
_entity_poly.type
_entity_poly.pdbx_seq_one_letter_code
_entity_poly.pdbx_strand_id
1 'polypeptide(L)'
;MEHKLLQVVALLTVIAFGGTNWSIEGCSHHDLEALMSFKNGIQMDTSGRLAKWVGQSCCKWEGIVCENSTSRVTQINLPGFISTDTDLFQTQMRGWISPSITLLTYLEIIDLGGLVGLSGTIPQTIGLHLPMLQKLYLYGNNLTGPIPESIGELQNLQELALQENRLSGSFPMSLGSLKNLKRLLLYSNQFSGIIPDSFGNLKNLVELDVHDNALTGNISNSVGNMQVLEKLDLSNNLISGKIPSSLANLTAISVLFLDTNNLEGTIPFPSRSGEMSSLGFLRLHNNLLVGNIPSNIGYLKSLQRVSLSNNKLEGSLPSSLGNLVSLTELYLSGNLLSGQIPKSIAQLSHLIMLNISRNLIEGPLPHEMSSLNNLQVLDLSFNHLNLSAIPKWIANMPSLSRIYLAGCGIQGPIPEFFQTANNPMQELDLSTNLLNGSIPSWIGSLNQLYMLNLSRNSLYSFIPDSFRNLQDLGVLDLHSNKLTGSIAQVFDKEQGVSGGSLKFVDLSDNSFSSGIKEIGVGGKCDIQFLNLSHNLLKGRLPNSIGRLNSLDSLDLSFNELGSNLPEGLANLTSLERLKLQENHFTGNIPNGFLKLIKLKELNLSNNLLEGEIPEGKPLINFHDSSYSGNKGLCGKPLSPCKLR
;
A
#
# COMPACT_ATOMS: atom_id res chain seq x y z
N MET A 1 51.83 -51.87 -71.04
CA MET A 1 50.92 -51.74 -69.91
C MET A 1 51.23 -50.49 -69.13
N GLU A 2 51.32 -49.34 -69.85
CA GLU A 2 51.65 -48.05 -69.31
C GLU A 2 51.09 -46.99 -70.25
N HIS A 3 49.79 -46.74 -70.26
CA HIS A 3 49.18 -45.59 -70.95
C HIS A 3 47.73 -45.37 -70.58
N LYS A 4 47.31 -45.77 -69.37
CA LYS A 4 45.93 -45.50 -68.88
C LYS A 4 45.84 -44.81 -67.50
N LEU A 5 46.97 -44.32 -66.99
CA LEU A 5 46.96 -43.66 -65.65
C LEU A 5 47.09 -42.13 -65.68
N LEU A 6 47.12 -41.49 -66.84
CA LEU A 6 47.31 -40.03 -66.96
C LEU A 6 46.07 -39.26 -67.39
N GLN A 7 44.92 -39.91 -67.59
CA GLN A 7 43.65 -39.18 -67.94
C GLN A 7 42.65 -39.08 -66.82
N VAL A 8 42.91 -39.59 -65.63
CA VAL A 8 42.01 -39.52 -64.48
C VAL A 8 42.43 -38.39 -63.51
N VAL A 9 43.66 -37.85 -63.64
CA VAL A 9 44.15 -36.78 -62.76
C VAL A 9 43.79 -35.36 -63.29
N ALA A 10 43.43 -35.24 -64.57
CA ALA A 10 43.09 -33.91 -65.16
C ALA A 10 41.58 -33.51 -65.08
N LEU A 11 40.72 -34.38 -64.53
CA LEU A 11 39.28 -34.05 -64.37
C LEU A 11 38.86 -33.81 -62.92
N LEU A 12 39.81 -33.77 -61.97
CA LEU A 12 39.56 -33.48 -60.57
C LEU A 12 40.06 -32.07 -60.11
N THR A 13 40.57 -31.22 -61.03
CA THR A 13 41.10 -29.88 -60.69
C THR A 13 40.30 -28.70 -61.25
N VAL A 14 39.10 -28.91 -61.78
CA VAL A 14 38.23 -27.83 -62.29
C VAL A 14 36.90 -27.65 -61.55
N ILE A 15 36.69 -28.37 -60.41
CA ILE A 15 35.48 -28.17 -59.55
C ILE A 15 35.86 -27.55 -58.21
N ALA A 16 36.85 -26.66 -58.17
CA ALA A 16 37.25 -26.01 -56.93
C ALA A 16 37.43 -24.49 -57.06
N PHE A 17 36.66 -23.81 -57.88
CA PHE A 17 36.54 -22.35 -57.80
C PHE A 17 35.19 -21.87 -58.37
N GLY A 18 34.13 -22.31 -57.78
CA GLY A 18 32.85 -21.67 -57.82
C GLY A 18 32.49 -21.30 -56.38
N GLY A 19 33.12 -20.25 -55.89
CA GLY A 19 32.72 -19.64 -54.63
C GLY A 19 31.34 -19.01 -54.82
N THR A 20 30.30 -19.81 -54.73
CA THR A 20 29.00 -19.27 -54.40
C THR A 20 29.09 -18.84 -52.92
N ASN A 21 29.13 -17.53 -52.69
CA ASN A 21 28.68 -16.98 -51.42
C ASN A 21 27.28 -17.52 -51.16
N TRP A 22 27.20 -18.67 -50.51
CA TRP A 22 25.96 -19.08 -49.85
C TRP A 22 25.78 -18.09 -48.70
N SER A 23 25.10 -16.98 -48.96
CA SER A 23 24.43 -16.26 -47.89
C SER A 23 23.56 -17.30 -47.21
N ILE A 24 23.89 -17.66 -45.99
CA ILE A 24 23.06 -18.51 -45.17
C ILE A 24 21.77 -17.74 -44.91
N GLU A 25 20.80 -17.87 -45.85
CA GLU A 25 19.46 -17.32 -45.68
C GLU A 25 18.67 -18.18 -44.71
N GLY A 26 19.02 -18.14 -43.43
CA GLY A 26 18.29 -18.92 -42.41
C GLY A 26 19.06 -18.99 -41.11
N CYS A 27 18.37 -19.21 -40.01
CA CYS A 27 19.05 -19.49 -38.75
C CYS A 27 19.66 -20.90 -38.71
N SER A 28 20.57 -21.13 -37.77
CA SER A 28 21.14 -22.47 -37.54
C SER A 28 20.01 -23.51 -37.31
N HIS A 29 20.18 -24.72 -37.89
CA HIS A 29 19.20 -25.80 -37.71
C HIS A 29 18.94 -26.13 -36.24
N HIS A 30 19.98 -26.16 -35.43
CA HIS A 30 19.85 -26.38 -33.96
C HIS A 30 19.06 -25.25 -33.27
N ASP A 31 19.29 -24.00 -33.66
CA ASP A 31 18.56 -22.84 -33.09
C ASP A 31 17.09 -22.89 -33.50
N LEU A 32 16.80 -23.28 -34.77
CA LEU A 32 15.44 -23.48 -35.26
C LEU A 32 14.69 -24.55 -34.46
N GLU A 33 15.31 -25.71 -34.24
CA GLU A 33 14.71 -26.81 -33.44
C GLU A 33 14.43 -26.37 -32.00
N ALA A 34 15.38 -25.67 -31.38
CA ALA A 34 15.23 -25.16 -30.03
C ALA A 34 14.07 -24.19 -29.90
N LEU A 35 13.94 -23.21 -30.83
CA LEU A 35 12.85 -22.23 -30.86
C LEU A 35 11.49 -22.88 -31.13
N MET A 36 11.45 -23.89 -32.04
CA MET A 36 10.22 -24.64 -32.31
C MET A 36 9.78 -25.47 -31.10
N SER A 37 10.73 -26.07 -30.38
CA SER A 37 10.44 -26.77 -29.13
C SER A 37 9.93 -25.79 -28.03
N PHE A 38 10.52 -24.58 -27.93
CA PHE A 38 10.00 -23.55 -27.06
C PHE A 38 8.56 -23.17 -27.43
N LYS A 39 8.31 -22.87 -28.72
CA LYS A 39 6.96 -22.55 -29.21
C LYS A 39 5.95 -23.63 -28.86
N ASN A 40 6.32 -24.92 -29.02
CA ASN A 40 5.45 -26.06 -28.69
C ASN A 40 5.15 -26.18 -27.18
N GLY A 41 5.99 -25.63 -26.33
CA GLY A 41 5.75 -25.53 -24.88
C GLY A 41 4.69 -24.49 -24.52
N ILE A 42 4.36 -23.58 -25.42
CA ILE A 42 3.37 -22.54 -25.20
C ILE A 42 2.01 -23.00 -25.72
N GLN A 43 1.04 -23.11 -24.82
CA GLN A 43 -0.31 -23.58 -25.10
C GLN A 43 -1.24 -22.48 -25.57
N MET A 44 -0.99 -21.24 -25.14
CA MET A 44 -1.79 -20.05 -25.50
C MET A 44 -0.88 -18.83 -25.59
N ASP A 45 -1.06 -18.06 -26.66
CA ASP A 45 -0.40 -16.76 -26.87
C ASP A 45 -1.46 -15.76 -27.36
N THR A 46 -1.93 -14.86 -26.46
CA THR A 46 -2.94 -13.86 -26.81
C THR A 46 -2.38 -12.74 -27.68
N SER A 47 -1.06 -12.56 -27.73
CA SER A 47 -0.42 -11.58 -28.62
C SER A 47 -0.34 -12.03 -30.08
N GLY A 48 -0.46 -13.34 -30.33
CA GLY A 48 -0.33 -13.93 -31.65
C GLY A 48 1.09 -13.88 -32.25
N ARG A 49 2.10 -13.49 -31.45
CA ARG A 49 3.50 -13.40 -31.93
C ARG A 49 4.05 -14.74 -32.37
N LEU A 50 3.81 -15.80 -31.56
CA LEU A 50 4.28 -17.14 -31.89
C LEU A 50 3.56 -17.76 -33.10
N ALA A 51 2.35 -17.35 -33.41
CA ALA A 51 1.65 -17.80 -34.63
C ALA A 51 2.40 -17.41 -35.90
N LYS A 52 3.14 -16.28 -35.85
CA LYS A 52 3.97 -15.77 -36.97
C LYS A 52 5.31 -16.49 -37.11
N TRP A 53 5.70 -17.35 -36.15
CA TRP A 53 6.92 -18.15 -36.23
C TRP A 53 6.73 -19.33 -37.17
N VAL A 54 6.92 -19.09 -38.46
CA VAL A 54 6.75 -20.06 -39.55
C VAL A 54 7.94 -20.08 -40.49
N GLY A 55 8.19 -21.21 -41.12
CA GLY A 55 9.31 -21.37 -42.04
C GLY A 55 10.66 -21.61 -41.34
N GLN A 56 11.77 -21.50 -42.06
CA GLN A 56 13.12 -21.83 -41.59
C GLN A 56 13.95 -20.57 -41.23
N SER A 57 13.48 -19.38 -41.53
CA SER A 57 14.21 -18.12 -41.31
C SER A 57 13.89 -17.52 -39.93
N CYS A 58 14.27 -18.22 -38.84
CA CYS A 58 13.92 -17.78 -37.48
C CYS A 58 14.49 -16.40 -37.10
N CYS A 59 15.57 -15.96 -37.74
CA CYS A 59 16.11 -14.60 -37.53
C CYS A 59 15.17 -13.48 -38.03
N LYS A 60 14.11 -13.82 -38.76
CA LYS A 60 13.06 -12.87 -39.19
C LYS A 60 11.81 -12.94 -38.30
N TRP A 61 11.79 -13.82 -37.32
CA TRP A 61 10.65 -13.98 -36.43
C TRP A 61 10.58 -12.83 -35.42
N GLU A 62 9.37 -12.41 -35.14
CA GLU A 62 9.13 -11.36 -34.15
C GLU A 62 9.71 -11.77 -32.79
N GLY A 63 10.53 -10.91 -32.19
CA GLY A 63 11.16 -11.13 -30.91
C GLY A 63 12.47 -11.94 -30.97
N ILE A 64 12.92 -12.38 -32.16
CA ILE A 64 14.20 -13.10 -32.32
C ILE A 64 15.24 -12.17 -32.95
N VAL A 65 16.43 -12.13 -32.35
CA VAL A 65 17.59 -11.42 -32.88
C VAL A 65 18.72 -12.43 -33.09
N CYS A 66 19.37 -12.36 -34.25
CA CYS A 66 20.53 -13.19 -34.58
C CYS A 66 21.76 -12.31 -34.81
N GLU A 67 22.93 -12.90 -34.61
CA GLU A 67 24.19 -12.32 -35.01
C GLU A 67 24.36 -12.39 -36.55
N ASN A 68 24.74 -11.29 -37.18
CA ASN A 68 24.80 -11.15 -38.64
C ASN A 68 25.84 -12.09 -39.30
N SER A 69 26.94 -12.39 -38.60
CA SER A 69 28.05 -13.19 -39.16
C SER A 69 27.81 -14.68 -39.08
N THR A 70 27.13 -15.17 -38.05
CA THR A 70 26.95 -16.58 -37.76
C THR A 70 25.53 -17.07 -37.97
N SER A 71 24.56 -16.15 -38.07
CA SER A 71 23.12 -16.45 -38.06
C SER A 71 22.66 -17.24 -36.81
N ARG A 72 23.42 -17.17 -35.71
CA ARG A 72 23.06 -17.76 -34.41
C ARG A 72 22.14 -16.81 -33.64
N VAL A 73 21.16 -17.38 -32.96
CA VAL A 73 20.21 -16.62 -32.13
C VAL A 73 20.90 -16.08 -30.89
N THR A 74 20.90 -14.77 -30.73
CA THR A 74 21.49 -14.05 -29.59
C THR A 74 20.45 -13.50 -28.62
N GLN A 75 19.21 -13.27 -29.07
CA GLN A 75 18.18 -12.73 -28.19
C GLN A 75 16.80 -13.34 -28.45
N ILE A 76 16.07 -13.56 -27.38
CA ILE A 76 14.62 -13.83 -27.37
C ILE A 76 13.97 -12.68 -26.59
N ASN A 77 13.24 -11.80 -27.30
CA ASN A 77 12.58 -10.61 -26.74
C ASN A 77 11.06 -10.70 -26.96
N LEU A 78 10.36 -11.30 -26.00
CA LEU A 78 8.90 -11.50 -26.04
C LEU A 78 8.22 -10.95 -24.78
N PRO A 79 8.55 -9.74 -24.30
CA PRO A 79 7.94 -9.22 -23.07
C PRO A 79 6.44 -9.08 -23.21
N GLY A 80 5.73 -9.19 -22.10
CA GLY A 80 4.30 -8.88 -22.00
C GLY A 80 4.05 -7.38 -22.05
N PHE A 81 2.87 -6.99 -22.54
CA PHE A 81 2.41 -5.61 -22.56
C PHE A 81 1.14 -5.46 -21.75
N ILE A 82 1.00 -4.33 -21.06
CA ILE A 82 -0.26 -3.87 -20.48
C ILE A 82 -0.69 -2.66 -21.29
N SER A 83 -1.80 -2.76 -22.03
CA SER A 83 -2.41 -1.60 -22.69
C SER A 83 -3.28 -0.87 -21.68
N THR A 84 -3.10 0.45 -21.58
CA THR A 84 -3.89 1.34 -20.72
C THR A 84 -4.97 2.11 -21.49
N ASP A 85 -5.03 1.94 -22.82
CA ASP A 85 -6.03 2.59 -23.67
C ASP A 85 -7.33 1.77 -23.70
N THR A 86 -8.41 2.32 -23.16
CA THR A 86 -9.82 1.97 -23.24
C THR A 86 -10.28 0.52 -22.95
N ASP A 87 -9.46 -0.49 -23.21
CA ASP A 87 -9.67 -1.88 -22.79
C ASP A 87 -8.38 -2.42 -22.18
N LEU A 88 -8.46 -2.87 -20.92
CA LEU A 88 -7.36 -3.50 -20.18
C LEU A 88 -6.95 -4.81 -20.87
N PHE A 89 -6.17 -4.72 -21.94
CA PHE A 89 -5.59 -5.88 -22.60
C PHE A 89 -4.21 -6.16 -22.00
N GLN A 90 -4.10 -7.32 -21.37
CA GLN A 90 -2.83 -7.83 -20.86
C GLN A 90 -2.38 -9.01 -21.72
N THR A 91 -1.15 -8.95 -22.23
CA THR A 91 -0.56 -10.09 -22.93
C THR A 91 -0.47 -11.29 -22.00
N GLN A 92 -1.01 -12.44 -22.43
CA GLN A 92 -0.86 -13.69 -21.73
C GLN A 92 -0.20 -14.73 -22.66
N MET A 93 0.84 -15.37 -22.13
CA MET A 93 1.47 -16.52 -22.79
C MET A 93 1.50 -17.66 -21.77
N ARG A 94 0.61 -18.65 -21.96
CA ARG A 94 0.47 -19.79 -21.04
C ARG A 94 1.24 -20.99 -21.55
N GLY A 95 2.00 -21.62 -20.67
CA GLY A 95 2.81 -22.78 -20.99
C GLY A 95 4.00 -22.85 -20.04
N TRP A 96 5.07 -23.46 -20.50
CA TRP A 96 6.30 -23.60 -19.73
C TRP A 96 7.53 -23.26 -20.58
N ILE A 97 8.62 -22.89 -19.89
CA ILE A 97 9.90 -22.64 -20.53
C ILE A 97 10.50 -24.02 -20.87
N SER A 98 10.49 -24.38 -22.15
CA SER A 98 11.08 -25.66 -22.60
C SER A 98 12.58 -25.69 -22.26
N PRO A 99 13.09 -26.79 -21.70
CA PRO A 99 14.54 -26.97 -21.51
C PRO A 99 15.37 -26.82 -22.79
N SER A 100 14.76 -26.99 -23.97
CA SER A 100 15.42 -26.78 -25.25
C SER A 100 15.93 -25.35 -25.46
N ILE A 101 15.45 -24.35 -24.70
CA ILE A 101 15.99 -22.98 -24.75
C ILE A 101 17.49 -22.96 -24.43
N THR A 102 17.99 -23.95 -23.65
CA THR A 102 19.40 -24.08 -23.30
C THR A 102 20.29 -24.59 -24.47
N LEU A 103 19.70 -25.02 -25.58
CA LEU A 103 20.43 -25.36 -26.81
C LEU A 103 20.84 -24.12 -27.62
N LEU A 104 20.29 -22.96 -27.30
CA LEU A 104 20.62 -21.68 -27.94
C LEU A 104 21.90 -21.09 -27.30
N THR A 105 23.04 -21.75 -27.50
CA THR A 105 24.29 -21.48 -26.77
C THR A 105 24.91 -20.11 -26.99
N TYR A 106 24.40 -19.31 -27.95
CA TYR A 106 24.82 -17.93 -28.23
C TYR A 106 23.88 -16.87 -27.61
N LEU A 107 22.88 -17.30 -26.84
CA LEU A 107 21.96 -16.34 -26.21
C LEU A 107 22.68 -15.37 -25.26
N GLU A 108 22.45 -14.11 -25.46
CA GLU A 108 22.87 -12.99 -24.62
C GLU A 108 21.69 -12.44 -23.79
N ILE A 109 20.49 -12.43 -24.37
CA ILE A 109 19.29 -11.89 -23.71
C ILE A 109 18.13 -12.87 -23.85
N ILE A 110 17.48 -13.15 -22.72
CA ILE A 110 16.17 -13.78 -22.64
C ILE A 110 15.23 -12.81 -21.93
N ASP A 111 14.24 -12.29 -22.66
CA ASP A 111 13.17 -11.47 -22.09
C ASP A 111 11.81 -12.12 -22.37
N LEU A 112 11.26 -12.73 -21.31
CA LEU A 112 9.94 -13.34 -21.24
C LEU A 112 9.16 -12.75 -20.05
N GLY A 113 9.50 -11.53 -19.65
CA GLY A 113 8.88 -10.86 -18.51
C GLY A 113 7.45 -10.39 -18.79
N GLY A 114 6.61 -10.34 -17.75
CA GLY A 114 5.25 -9.78 -17.81
C GLY A 114 4.23 -10.57 -18.62
N LEU A 115 4.50 -11.83 -18.97
CA LEU A 115 3.60 -12.69 -19.78
C LEU A 115 2.46 -13.31 -18.97
N VAL A 116 2.49 -13.16 -17.63
CA VAL A 116 1.43 -13.55 -16.67
C VAL A 116 1.06 -15.04 -16.64
N GLY A 117 1.45 -15.82 -17.61
CA GLY A 117 1.00 -17.20 -17.78
C GLY A 117 2.07 -18.28 -17.87
N LEU A 118 3.36 -17.94 -17.95
CA LEU A 118 4.43 -18.92 -17.94
C LEU A 118 4.51 -19.59 -16.58
N SER A 119 4.52 -20.91 -16.56
CA SER A 119 4.49 -21.74 -15.35
C SER A 119 5.59 -22.79 -15.37
N GLY A 120 5.63 -23.64 -14.34
CA GLY A 120 6.68 -24.64 -14.17
C GLY A 120 7.95 -24.04 -13.57
N THR A 121 9.08 -24.70 -13.77
CA THR A 121 10.36 -24.34 -13.16
C THR A 121 11.31 -23.70 -14.16
N ILE A 122 12.28 -22.93 -13.67
CA ILE A 122 13.42 -22.51 -14.46
C ILE A 122 14.23 -23.76 -14.83
N PRO A 123 14.63 -23.95 -16.11
CA PRO A 123 15.40 -25.12 -16.54
C PRO A 123 16.66 -25.31 -15.70
N GLN A 124 16.84 -26.52 -15.14
CA GLN A 124 17.91 -26.83 -14.18
C GLN A 124 19.33 -26.66 -14.77
N THR A 125 19.47 -26.78 -16.09
CA THR A 125 20.74 -26.69 -16.80
C THR A 125 21.01 -25.35 -17.44
N ILE A 126 20.18 -24.31 -17.13
CA ILE A 126 20.25 -23.01 -17.80
C ILE A 126 21.64 -22.37 -17.70
N GLY A 127 22.30 -22.49 -16.57
CA GLY A 127 23.65 -21.93 -16.36
C GLY A 127 24.75 -22.70 -17.08
N LEU A 128 24.57 -24.02 -17.31
CA LEU A 128 25.60 -24.87 -17.91
C LEU A 128 25.74 -24.66 -19.43
N HIS A 129 24.67 -24.23 -20.08
CA HIS A 129 24.60 -24.22 -21.54
C HIS A 129 24.49 -22.84 -22.18
N LEU A 130 24.33 -21.77 -21.40
CA LEU A 130 24.17 -20.40 -21.89
C LEU A 130 25.32 -19.48 -21.44
N PRO A 131 26.58 -19.77 -21.78
CA PRO A 131 27.73 -19.05 -21.24
C PRO A 131 27.78 -17.57 -21.66
N MET A 132 27.07 -17.17 -22.72
CA MET A 132 27.05 -15.79 -23.24
C MET A 132 25.95 -14.95 -22.60
N LEU A 133 25.07 -15.55 -21.75
CA LEU A 133 23.89 -14.87 -21.23
C LEU A 133 24.27 -13.68 -20.33
N GLN A 134 23.78 -12.51 -20.69
CA GLN A 134 23.98 -11.24 -19.98
C GLN A 134 22.73 -10.81 -19.23
N LYS A 135 21.54 -11.12 -19.76
CA LYS A 135 20.25 -10.70 -19.18
C LYS A 135 19.24 -11.83 -19.21
N LEU A 136 18.64 -12.08 -18.04
CA LEU A 136 17.58 -13.07 -17.88
C LEU A 136 16.37 -12.41 -17.21
N TYR A 137 15.32 -12.16 -17.97
CA TYR A 137 14.09 -11.52 -17.51
C TYR A 137 12.91 -12.49 -17.62
N LEU A 138 12.43 -12.97 -16.46
CA LEU A 138 11.30 -13.89 -16.34
C LEU A 138 10.24 -13.37 -15.36
N TYR A 139 10.30 -12.08 -15.01
CA TYR A 139 9.43 -11.45 -14.05
C TYR A 139 7.95 -11.46 -14.45
N GLY A 140 7.05 -11.25 -13.48
CA GLY A 140 5.62 -11.10 -13.74
C GLY A 140 4.97 -12.33 -14.39
N ASN A 141 5.33 -13.54 -13.94
CA ASN A 141 4.83 -14.80 -14.44
C ASN A 141 4.27 -15.70 -13.30
N ASN A 142 4.09 -16.98 -13.58
CA ASN A 142 3.60 -17.97 -12.61
C ASN A 142 4.62 -19.12 -12.39
N LEU A 143 5.91 -18.79 -12.48
CA LEU A 143 7.00 -19.76 -12.30
C LEU A 143 7.07 -20.22 -10.84
N THR A 144 7.43 -21.48 -10.65
CA THR A 144 7.50 -22.15 -9.34
C THR A 144 8.85 -22.85 -9.13
N GLY A 145 9.08 -23.33 -7.90
CA GLY A 145 10.31 -24.05 -7.54
C GLY A 145 11.51 -23.13 -7.31
N PRO A 146 12.70 -23.72 -7.06
CA PRO A 146 13.90 -22.99 -6.70
C PRO A 146 14.62 -22.37 -7.91
N ILE A 147 15.48 -21.39 -7.63
CA ILE A 147 16.52 -20.96 -8.57
C ILE A 147 17.53 -22.11 -8.70
N PRO A 148 17.86 -22.59 -9.93
CA PRO A 148 18.82 -23.66 -10.11
C PRO A 148 20.23 -23.29 -9.63
N GLU A 149 20.95 -24.23 -9.00
CA GLU A 149 22.36 -24.03 -8.62
C GLU A 149 23.25 -23.67 -9.82
N SER A 150 22.93 -24.20 -11.01
CA SER A 150 23.66 -23.89 -12.24
C SER A 150 23.66 -22.42 -12.63
N ILE A 151 22.77 -21.60 -12.06
CA ILE A 151 22.71 -20.16 -12.36
C ILE A 151 24.05 -19.47 -12.11
N GLY A 152 24.83 -19.94 -11.12
CA GLY A 152 26.14 -19.42 -10.80
C GLY A 152 27.22 -19.60 -11.86
N GLU A 153 26.96 -20.42 -12.88
CA GLU A 153 27.87 -20.64 -14.03
C GLU A 153 27.73 -19.53 -15.10
N LEU A 154 26.69 -18.69 -15.03
CA LEU A 154 26.45 -17.60 -15.99
C LEU A 154 27.40 -16.42 -15.73
N GLN A 155 28.68 -16.60 -15.96
CA GLN A 155 29.71 -15.62 -15.58
C GLN A 155 29.57 -14.25 -16.28
N ASN A 156 28.84 -14.17 -17.41
CA ASN A 156 28.57 -12.95 -18.15
C ASN A 156 27.28 -12.26 -17.71
N LEU A 157 26.51 -12.86 -16.79
CA LEU A 157 25.20 -12.32 -16.36
C LEU A 157 25.37 -10.97 -15.65
N GLN A 158 24.66 -9.96 -16.14
CA GLN A 158 24.61 -8.61 -15.61
C GLN A 158 23.28 -8.29 -14.92
N GLU A 159 22.18 -8.87 -15.42
CA GLU A 159 20.85 -8.62 -14.87
C GLU A 159 20.06 -9.93 -14.74
N LEU A 160 19.56 -10.19 -13.55
CA LEU A 160 18.68 -11.32 -13.23
C LEU A 160 17.38 -10.75 -12.63
N ALA A 161 16.28 -10.83 -13.37
CA ALA A 161 14.97 -10.32 -12.98
C ALA A 161 13.95 -11.46 -12.95
N LEU A 162 13.62 -11.93 -11.74
CA LEU A 162 12.70 -13.05 -11.48
C LEU A 162 11.53 -12.63 -10.58
N GLN A 163 11.38 -11.33 -10.29
CA GLN A 163 10.36 -10.81 -9.39
C GLN A 163 8.93 -11.13 -9.87
N GLU A 164 7.97 -11.04 -8.94
CA GLU A 164 6.54 -11.24 -9.23
C GLU A 164 6.26 -12.62 -9.85
N ASN A 165 6.71 -13.67 -9.16
CA ASN A 165 6.47 -15.06 -9.52
C ASN A 165 6.01 -15.86 -8.28
N ARG A 166 6.03 -17.20 -8.36
CA ARG A 166 5.80 -18.12 -7.23
C ARG A 166 7.03 -18.98 -6.96
N LEU A 167 8.21 -18.45 -7.25
CA LEU A 167 9.48 -19.13 -6.99
C LEU A 167 9.67 -19.32 -5.48
N SER A 168 10.28 -20.43 -5.10
CA SER A 168 10.36 -20.84 -3.69
C SER A 168 11.71 -21.52 -3.38
N GLY A 169 11.91 -21.90 -2.13
CA GLY A 169 13.17 -22.46 -1.66
C GLY A 169 14.17 -21.38 -1.25
N SER A 170 15.40 -21.79 -0.96
CA SER A 170 16.48 -20.89 -0.56
C SER A 170 17.25 -20.36 -1.76
N PHE A 171 17.91 -19.22 -1.59
CA PHE A 171 18.85 -18.74 -2.61
C PHE A 171 20.05 -19.67 -2.72
N PRO A 172 20.44 -20.12 -3.93
CA PRO A 172 21.62 -20.92 -4.13
C PRO A 172 22.88 -20.09 -3.80
N MET A 173 23.84 -20.71 -3.11
CA MET A 173 25.10 -20.04 -2.76
C MET A 173 25.90 -19.64 -4.02
N SER A 174 25.71 -20.37 -5.11
CA SER A 174 26.32 -20.12 -6.42
C SER A 174 25.98 -18.76 -7.02
N LEU A 175 24.85 -18.11 -6.63
CA LEU A 175 24.55 -16.74 -7.05
C LEU A 175 25.70 -15.77 -6.71
N GLY A 176 26.39 -15.98 -5.59
CA GLY A 176 27.55 -15.15 -5.21
C GLY A 176 28.76 -15.31 -6.13
N SER A 177 28.75 -16.22 -7.10
CA SER A 177 29.80 -16.40 -8.12
C SER A 177 29.63 -15.48 -9.33
N LEU A 178 28.50 -14.79 -9.48
CA LEU A 178 28.15 -13.94 -10.63
C LEU A 178 28.83 -12.56 -10.53
N LYS A 179 30.13 -12.50 -10.74
CA LYS A 179 30.94 -11.30 -10.52
C LYS A 179 30.56 -10.09 -11.38
N ASN A 180 29.91 -10.32 -12.53
CA ASN A 180 29.46 -9.28 -13.44
C ASN A 180 28.04 -8.78 -13.18
N LEU A 181 27.35 -9.38 -12.17
CA LEU A 181 25.97 -9.04 -11.86
C LEU A 181 25.86 -7.62 -11.32
N LYS A 182 24.97 -6.82 -11.93
CA LYS A 182 24.67 -5.43 -11.57
C LYS A 182 23.29 -5.31 -10.91
N ARG A 183 22.32 -6.12 -11.35
CA ARG A 183 20.95 -6.07 -10.81
C ARG A 183 20.46 -7.48 -10.49
N LEU A 184 19.98 -7.66 -9.26
CA LEU A 184 19.39 -8.90 -8.77
C LEU A 184 18.01 -8.58 -8.18
N LEU A 185 16.95 -8.88 -8.95
CA LEU A 185 15.57 -8.56 -8.62
C LEU A 185 14.77 -9.86 -8.41
N LEU A 186 14.47 -10.19 -7.15
CA LEU A 186 13.83 -11.43 -6.74
C LEU A 186 12.57 -11.18 -5.89
N TYR A 187 12.11 -9.94 -5.79
CA TYR A 187 11.00 -9.54 -4.92
C TYR A 187 9.65 -10.15 -5.33
N SER A 188 8.69 -10.13 -4.40
CA SER A 188 7.34 -10.68 -4.58
C SER A 188 7.36 -12.12 -5.10
N ASN A 189 7.98 -13.00 -4.30
CA ASN A 189 8.06 -14.44 -4.52
C ASN A 189 7.79 -15.20 -3.19
N GLN A 190 8.12 -16.47 -3.14
CA GLN A 190 7.98 -17.33 -1.95
C GLN A 190 9.35 -17.86 -1.47
N PHE A 191 10.43 -17.10 -1.72
CA PHE A 191 11.76 -17.50 -1.27
C PHE A 191 11.85 -17.51 0.25
N SER A 192 12.60 -18.47 0.79
CA SER A 192 12.78 -18.70 2.22
C SER A 192 14.26 -18.96 2.55
N GLY A 193 14.55 -19.20 3.83
CA GLY A 193 15.94 -19.37 4.27
C GLY A 193 16.69 -18.06 4.40
N ILE A 194 18.00 -18.12 4.43
CA ILE A 194 18.88 -16.97 4.71
C ILE A 194 19.39 -16.30 3.43
N ILE A 195 19.80 -15.05 3.53
CA ILE A 195 20.60 -14.38 2.49
C ILE A 195 22.02 -14.94 2.58
N PRO A 196 22.55 -15.58 1.54
CA PRO A 196 23.87 -16.23 1.58
C PRO A 196 25.00 -15.23 1.79
N ASP A 197 25.98 -15.58 2.61
CA ASP A 197 27.20 -14.78 2.82
C ASP A 197 27.96 -14.53 1.51
N SER A 198 27.84 -15.46 0.55
CA SER A 198 28.45 -15.34 -0.77
C SER A 198 27.97 -14.13 -1.57
N PHE A 199 26.81 -13.54 -1.22
CA PHE A 199 26.34 -12.31 -1.89
C PHE A 199 27.32 -11.15 -1.69
N GLY A 200 28.07 -11.11 -0.59
CA GLY A 200 29.17 -10.13 -0.39
C GLY A 200 30.30 -10.21 -1.43
N ASN A 201 30.32 -11.24 -2.31
CA ASN A 201 31.27 -11.34 -3.43
C ASN A 201 30.80 -10.61 -4.69
N LEU A 202 29.55 -10.16 -4.75
CA LEU A 202 28.95 -9.45 -5.88
C LEU A 202 29.40 -7.99 -5.92
N LYS A 203 30.68 -7.76 -6.22
CA LYS A 203 31.33 -6.45 -6.11
C LYS A 203 30.82 -5.41 -7.11
N ASN A 204 30.18 -5.84 -8.19
CA ASN A 204 29.61 -4.97 -9.22
C ASN A 204 28.09 -4.78 -9.08
N LEU A 205 27.49 -5.34 -8.00
CA LEU A 205 26.05 -5.23 -7.78
C LEU A 205 25.66 -3.82 -7.38
N VAL A 206 24.77 -3.22 -8.16
CA VAL A 206 24.23 -1.87 -7.98
C VAL A 206 22.87 -1.93 -7.28
N GLU A 207 22.07 -2.95 -7.60
CA GLU A 207 20.73 -3.11 -7.03
C GLU A 207 20.50 -4.55 -6.56
N LEU A 208 20.19 -4.69 -5.27
CA LEU A 208 19.70 -5.92 -4.64
C LEU A 208 18.30 -5.68 -4.10
N ASP A 209 17.34 -6.34 -4.69
CA ASP A 209 15.94 -6.23 -4.28
C ASP A 209 15.31 -7.62 -4.10
N VAL A 210 15.05 -7.98 -2.84
CA VAL A 210 14.46 -9.26 -2.43
C VAL A 210 13.26 -9.07 -1.52
N HIS A 211 12.63 -7.89 -1.57
CA HIS A 211 11.48 -7.59 -0.71
C HIS A 211 10.29 -8.51 -1.00
N ASP A 212 9.34 -8.55 -0.07
CA ASP A 212 8.12 -9.34 -0.20
C ASP A 212 8.39 -10.83 -0.47
N ASN A 213 9.06 -11.47 0.50
CA ASN A 213 9.40 -12.89 0.51
C ASN A 213 9.26 -13.46 1.94
N ALA A 214 9.70 -14.69 2.18
CA ALA A 214 9.71 -15.34 3.49
C ALA A 214 11.15 -15.60 4.01
N LEU A 215 12.08 -14.67 3.72
CA LEU A 215 13.49 -14.80 4.10
C LEU A 215 13.65 -14.67 5.62
N THR A 216 14.55 -15.46 6.18
CA THR A 216 14.81 -15.56 7.62
C THR A 216 16.30 -15.35 7.94
N GLY A 217 16.67 -15.50 9.22
CA GLY A 217 18.05 -15.36 9.67
C GLY A 217 18.51 -13.91 9.72
N ASN A 218 19.81 -13.69 9.78
CA ASN A 218 20.42 -12.38 9.99
C ASN A 218 20.93 -11.77 8.69
N ILE A 219 21.01 -10.45 8.64
CA ILE A 219 21.76 -9.77 7.58
C ILE A 219 23.26 -9.99 7.84
N SER A 220 23.94 -10.61 6.87
CA SER A 220 25.37 -10.89 7.00
C SER A 220 26.24 -9.62 6.95
N ASN A 221 27.33 -9.61 7.71
CA ASN A 221 28.36 -8.57 7.61
C ASN A 221 28.97 -8.46 6.20
N SER A 222 28.93 -9.55 5.41
CA SER A 222 29.46 -9.58 4.06
C SER A 222 28.73 -8.63 3.09
N VAL A 223 27.49 -8.25 3.39
CA VAL A 223 26.71 -7.27 2.61
C VAL A 223 27.46 -5.94 2.51
N GLY A 224 28.14 -5.51 3.59
CA GLY A 224 28.97 -4.30 3.60
C GLY A 224 30.16 -4.32 2.63
N ASN A 225 30.42 -5.44 1.96
CA ASN A 225 31.47 -5.54 0.95
C ASN A 225 31.03 -5.08 -0.45
N MET A 226 29.74 -4.86 -0.68
CA MET A 226 29.16 -4.45 -1.98
C MET A 226 29.22 -2.92 -2.14
N GLN A 227 30.43 -2.35 -2.26
CA GLN A 227 30.67 -0.90 -2.14
C GLN A 227 30.01 -0.03 -3.23
N VAL A 228 29.64 -0.62 -4.37
CA VAL A 228 28.94 0.08 -5.45
C VAL A 228 27.42 -0.06 -5.37
N LEU A 229 26.91 -0.73 -4.33
CA LEU A 229 25.48 -0.95 -4.15
C LEU A 229 24.78 0.39 -3.87
N GLU A 230 23.84 0.75 -4.74
CA GLU A 230 23.04 1.98 -4.64
C GLU A 230 21.67 1.72 -3.98
N LYS A 231 21.10 0.53 -4.21
CA LYS A 231 19.82 0.14 -3.62
C LYS A 231 19.93 -1.23 -2.96
N LEU A 232 19.53 -1.27 -1.68
CA LEU A 232 19.32 -2.50 -0.90
C LEU A 232 17.89 -2.50 -0.36
N ASP A 233 17.08 -3.42 -0.86
CA ASP A 233 15.71 -3.60 -0.39
C ASP A 233 15.50 -5.05 0.10
N LEU A 234 15.38 -5.20 1.42
CA LEU A 234 15.09 -6.44 2.14
C LEU A 234 13.75 -6.38 2.86
N SER A 235 12.94 -5.36 2.58
CA SER A 235 11.69 -5.10 3.30
C SER A 235 10.68 -6.23 3.15
N ASN A 236 9.71 -6.27 4.06
CA ASN A 236 8.62 -7.25 4.06
C ASN A 236 9.11 -8.71 3.96
N ASN A 237 9.90 -9.11 4.96
CA ASN A 237 10.44 -10.46 5.14
C ASN A 237 10.34 -10.90 6.62
N LEU A 238 10.98 -12.00 6.98
CA LEU A 238 11.07 -12.52 8.35
C LEU A 238 12.51 -12.43 8.90
N ILE A 239 13.31 -11.51 8.38
CA ILE A 239 14.72 -11.33 8.74
C ILE A 239 14.81 -10.86 10.18
N SER A 240 15.72 -11.45 10.94
CA SER A 240 15.89 -11.23 12.39
C SER A 240 17.32 -10.83 12.75
N GLY A 241 17.58 -10.67 14.05
CA GLY A 241 18.89 -10.28 14.56
C GLY A 241 19.20 -8.80 14.35
N LYS A 242 20.47 -8.44 14.54
CA LYS A 242 20.89 -7.03 14.53
C LYS A 242 21.22 -6.53 13.12
N ILE A 243 20.99 -5.25 12.90
CA ILE A 243 21.51 -4.58 11.72
C ILE A 243 23.04 -4.54 11.82
N PRO A 244 23.79 -5.10 10.84
CA PRO A 244 25.23 -5.13 10.92
C PRO A 244 25.85 -3.73 10.70
N SER A 245 26.84 -3.36 11.53
CA SER A 245 27.55 -2.09 11.38
C SER A 245 28.32 -1.96 10.07
N SER A 246 28.64 -3.10 9.43
CA SER A 246 29.29 -3.12 8.12
C SER A 246 28.46 -2.49 7.00
N LEU A 247 27.14 -2.30 7.17
CA LEU A 247 26.32 -1.54 6.21
C LEU A 247 26.83 -0.11 6.03
N ALA A 248 27.50 0.47 7.04
CA ALA A 248 28.14 1.78 6.92
C ALA A 248 29.24 1.83 5.82
N ASN A 249 29.77 0.68 5.39
CA ASN A 249 30.75 0.58 4.31
C ASN A 249 30.14 0.72 2.91
N LEU A 250 28.82 0.73 2.77
CA LEU A 250 28.11 0.91 1.50
C LEU A 250 28.18 2.39 1.08
N THR A 251 29.28 2.79 0.48
CA THR A 251 29.56 4.21 0.18
C THR A 251 28.66 4.80 -0.90
N ALA A 252 28.15 3.98 -1.82
CA ALA A 252 27.27 4.39 -2.90
C ALA A 252 25.78 4.35 -2.55
N ILE A 253 25.42 3.78 -1.38
CA ILE A 253 24.02 3.52 -1.02
C ILE A 253 23.18 4.79 -1.00
N SER A 254 22.09 4.79 -1.76
CA SER A 254 21.10 5.87 -1.82
C SER A 254 19.74 5.44 -1.25
N VAL A 255 19.42 4.14 -1.32
CA VAL A 255 18.17 3.55 -0.85
C VAL A 255 18.46 2.35 0.05
N LEU A 256 18.02 2.41 1.31
CA LEU A 256 18.16 1.33 2.29
C LEU A 256 16.79 1.05 2.92
N PHE A 257 16.16 -0.05 2.52
CA PHE A 257 14.86 -0.50 3.01
C PHE A 257 15.01 -1.84 3.71
N LEU A 258 14.80 -1.84 5.03
CA LEU A 258 14.83 -3.00 5.92
C LEU A 258 13.54 -3.12 6.72
N ASP A 259 12.54 -2.34 6.37
CA ASP A 259 11.28 -2.26 7.10
C ASP A 259 10.47 -3.56 7.03
N THR A 260 9.54 -3.71 7.97
CA THR A 260 8.62 -4.86 8.04
C THR A 260 9.38 -6.19 8.08
N ASN A 261 10.18 -6.32 9.15
CA ASN A 261 11.00 -7.49 9.47
C ASN A 261 10.99 -7.74 11.00
N ASN A 262 11.84 -8.64 11.49
CA ASN A 262 12.03 -8.93 12.92
C ASN A 262 13.41 -8.45 13.42
N LEU A 263 13.95 -7.35 12.85
CA LEU A 263 15.26 -6.81 13.21
C LEU A 263 15.24 -6.23 14.62
N GLU A 264 16.29 -6.49 15.37
CA GLU A 264 16.44 -6.10 16.78
C GLU A 264 17.74 -5.31 17.04
N GLY A 265 17.97 -4.91 18.30
CA GLY A 265 19.15 -4.12 18.68
C GLY A 265 19.04 -2.67 18.23
N THR A 266 20.17 -1.99 18.20
CA THR A 266 20.24 -0.55 17.93
C THR A 266 20.53 -0.25 16.46
N ILE A 267 20.27 1.00 16.02
CA ILE A 267 20.68 1.50 14.70
C ILE A 267 22.19 1.79 14.76
N PRO A 268 23.04 1.03 14.04
CA PRO A 268 24.49 1.08 14.24
C PRO A 268 25.23 2.10 13.37
N PHE A 269 24.53 2.86 12.52
CA PHE A 269 25.14 3.76 11.54
C PHE A 269 24.43 5.14 11.49
N PRO A 270 25.12 6.19 10.97
CA PRO A 270 26.54 6.20 10.64
C PRO A 270 27.40 6.22 11.92
N SER A 271 28.62 5.69 11.87
CA SER A 271 29.55 5.77 13.01
C SER A 271 30.43 7.00 12.94
N ARG A 272 30.68 7.52 11.73
CA ARG A 272 31.49 8.73 11.48
C ARG A 272 30.99 9.54 10.31
N SER A 273 31.42 10.78 10.20
CA SER A 273 31.09 11.65 9.08
C SER A 273 31.64 11.10 7.75
N GLY A 274 30.85 11.20 6.69
CA GLY A 274 31.19 10.72 5.35
C GLY A 274 30.72 9.30 5.02
N GLU A 275 30.39 8.49 6.03
CA GLU A 275 29.71 7.20 5.78
C GLU A 275 28.32 7.41 5.20
N MET A 276 27.95 6.57 4.23
CA MET A 276 26.62 6.55 3.59
C MET A 276 26.15 7.96 3.14
N SER A 277 27.09 8.80 2.68
CA SER A 277 26.80 10.22 2.39
C SER A 277 25.78 10.44 1.27
N SER A 278 25.54 9.43 0.43
CA SER A 278 24.54 9.44 -0.65
C SER A 278 23.15 8.96 -0.21
N LEU A 279 23.00 8.50 1.04
CA LEU A 279 21.75 7.90 1.52
C LEU A 279 20.63 8.95 1.53
N GLY A 280 19.64 8.75 0.66
CA GLY A 280 18.47 9.61 0.52
C GLY A 280 17.22 9.03 1.18
N PHE A 281 17.09 7.71 1.17
CA PHE A 281 15.89 7.02 1.63
C PHE A 281 16.23 5.91 2.61
N LEU A 282 15.77 6.06 3.85
CA LEU A 282 15.97 5.10 4.93
C LEU A 282 14.64 4.62 5.48
N ARG A 283 14.35 3.32 5.39
CA ARG A 283 13.18 2.69 5.99
C ARG A 283 13.59 1.56 6.91
N LEU A 284 13.26 1.70 8.19
CA LEU A 284 13.47 0.71 9.25
C LEU A 284 12.19 0.46 10.05
N HIS A 285 11.05 0.98 9.60
CA HIS A 285 9.78 0.88 10.35
C HIS A 285 9.28 -0.57 10.45
N ASN A 286 8.36 -0.82 11.39
CA ASN A 286 7.80 -2.16 11.64
C ASN A 286 8.90 -3.20 11.91
N ASN A 287 9.73 -2.96 12.92
CA ASN A 287 10.77 -3.87 13.41
C ASN A 287 10.76 -3.92 14.95
N LEU A 288 11.76 -4.54 15.55
CA LEU A 288 11.93 -4.66 17.00
C LEU A 288 13.13 -3.84 17.50
N LEU A 289 13.51 -2.77 16.79
CA LEU A 289 14.69 -1.95 17.10
C LEU A 289 14.52 -1.23 18.44
N VAL A 290 15.58 -1.16 19.22
CA VAL A 290 15.64 -0.58 20.57
C VAL A 290 16.71 0.50 20.67
N GLY A 291 16.76 1.18 21.85
CA GLY A 291 17.73 2.22 22.13
C GLY A 291 17.45 3.54 21.44
N ASN A 292 18.38 4.46 21.48
CA ASN A 292 18.19 5.82 21.03
C ASN A 292 18.37 5.96 19.51
N ILE A 293 17.73 6.98 18.92
CA ILE A 293 18.12 7.47 17.60
C ILE A 293 19.54 8.02 17.75
N PRO A 294 20.52 7.48 16.98
CA PRO A 294 21.92 7.88 17.18
C PRO A 294 22.14 9.36 16.83
N SER A 295 22.88 10.09 17.66
CA SER A 295 23.19 11.51 17.37
C SER A 295 23.97 11.69 16.07
N ASN A 296 24.69 10.67 15.64
CA ASN A 296 25.45 10.67 14.39
C ASN A 296 24.54 10.65 13.13
N ILE A 297 23.24 10.40 13.27
CA ILE A 297 22.30 10.45 12.13
C ILE A 297 22.39 11.79 11.37
N GLY A 298 22.73 12.88 12.08
CA GLY A 298 22.94 14.20 11.49
C GLY A 298 24.10 14.31 10.48
N TYR A 299 24.90 13.25 10.31
CA TYR A 299 25.92 13.18 9.25
C TYR A 299 25.32 12.82 7.87
N LEU A 300 24.13 12.23 7.84
CA LEU A 300 23.46 11.77 6.62
C LEU A 300 22.69 12.93 5.95
N LYS A 301 23.39 13.96 5.51
CA LYS A 301 22.80 15.22 5.02
C LYS A 301 21.96 15.08 3.74
N SER A 302 22.14 13.99 2.99
CA SER A 302 21.39 13.69 1.78
C SER A 302 20.02 13.06 2.04
N LEU A 303 19.72 12.68 3.30
CA LEU A 303 18.44 12.07 3.65
C LEU A 303 17.26 12.98 3.30
N GLN A 304 16.36 12.45 2.49
CA GLN A 304 15.11 13.06 2.08
C GLN A 304 13.92 12.44 2.82
N ARG A 305 13.94 11.12 3.02
CA ARG A 305 12.88 10.42 3.75
C ARG A 305 13.47 9.45 4.77
N VAL A 306 12.98 9.57 6.01
CA VAL A 306 13.33 8.68 7.12
C VAL A 306 12.06 8.12 7.73
N SER A 307 11.97 6.79 7.80
CA SER A 307 10.90 6.10 8.49
C SER A 307 11.44 5.10 9.50
N LEU A 308 11.24 5.40 10.79
CA LEU A 308 11.61 4.56 11.95
C LEU A 308 10.37 4.15 12.76
N SER A 309 9.18 4.36 12.24
CA SER A 309 7.91 4.13 12.95
C SER A 309 7.73 2.69 13.39
N ASN A 310 6.92 2.46 14.43
CA ASN A 310 6.57 1.12 14.92
C ASN A 310 7.81 0.28 15.26
N ASN A 311 8.61 0.78 16.18
CA ASN A 311 9.74 0.11 16.78
C ASN A 311 9.67 0.25 18.33
N LYS A 312 10.76 0.00 19.02
CA LYS A 312 10.89 0.19 20.47
C LYS A 312 12.00 1.20 20.79
N LEU A 313 12.18 2.20 19.89
CA LEU A 313 13.18 3.26 20.05
C LEU A 313 12.81 4.14 21.24
N GLU A 314 13.79 4.51 22.05
CA GLU A 314 13.61 5.25 23.30
C GLU A 314 14.52 6.49 23.40
N GLY A 315 14.44 7.20 24.52
CA GLY A 315 15.23 8.41 24.75
C GLY A 315 14.76 9.62 23.95
N SER A 316 15.54 10.69 23.97
CA SER A 316 15.16 11.97 23.35
C SER A 316 15.54 12.05 21.87
N LEU A 317 14.80 12.87 21.13
CA LEU A 317 15.16 13.24 19.77
C LEU A 317 16.50 13.99 19.77
N PRO A 318 17.54 13.50 19.05
CA PRO A 318 18.83 14.16 19.05
C PRO A 318 18.77 15.50 18.30
N SER A 319 19.41 16.54 18.85
CA SER A 319 19.45 17.87 18.21
C SER A 319 20.11 17.84 16.82
N SER A 320 20.95 16.85 16.55
CA SER A 320 21.57 16.65 15.24
C SER A 320 20.58 16.30 14.12
N LEU A 321 19.32 15.92 14.43
CA LEU A 321 18.28 15.80 13.42
C LEU A 321 18.13 17.07 12.57
N GLY A 322 18.33 18.26 13.18
CA GLY A 322 18.30 19.53 12.45
C GLY A 322 19.36 19.67 11.35
N ASN A 323 20.40 18.83 11.37
CA ASN A 323 21.44 18.84 10.33
C ASN A 323 21.02 18.14 9.04
N LEU A 324 19.87 17.44 9.03
CA LEU A 324 19.33 16.72 7.86
C LEU A 324 18.63 17.70 6.91
N VAL A 325 19.36 18.66 6.40
CA VAL A 325 18.82 19.82 5.67
C VAL A 325 18.03 19.48 4.39
N SER A 326 18.24 18.29 3.82
CA SER A 326 17.50 17.80 2.65
C SER A 326 16.20 17.06 3.02
N LEU A 327 15.90 16.91 4.32
CA LEU A 327 14.79 16.07 4.78
C LEU A 327 13.44 16.67 4.42
N THR A 328 12.63 15.88 3.74
CA THR A 328 11.25 16.22 3.36
C THR A 328 10.21 15.46 4.20
N GLU A 329 10.53 14.26 4.65
CA GLU A 329 9.59 13.43 5.40
C GLU A 329 10.29 12.71 6.57
N LEU A 330 9.71 12.85 7.76
CA LEU A 330 10.17 12.22 8.99
C LEU A 330 9.04 11.48 9.70
N TYR A 331 9.15 10.17 9.76
CA TYR A 331 8.19 9.28 10.41
C TYR A 331 8.84 8.56 11.59
N LEU A 332 8.41 8.87 12.80
CA LEU A 332 8.90 8.32 14.08
C LEU A 332 7.78 7.74 14.93
N SER A 333 6.57 7.64 14.40
CA SER A 333 5.38 7.24 15.17
C SER A 333 5.48 5.85 15.77
N GLY A 334 4.77 5.60 16.89
CA GLY A 334 4.69 4.26 17.47
C GLY A 334 6.02 3.76 18.05
N ASN A 335 6.70 4.60 18.83
CA ASN A 335 7.94 4.28 19.55
C ASN A 335 7.81 4.65 21.04
N LEU A 336 8.92 4.63 21.78
CA LEU A 336 9.02 5.02 23.19
C LEU A 336 9.86 6.30 23.36
N LEU A 337 9.91 7.15 22.32
CA LEU A 337 10.68 8.39 22.32
C LEU A 337 10.11 9.37 23.35
N SER A 338 10.97 10.03 24.12
CA SER A 338 10.61 10.89 25.25
C SER A 338 11.32 12.23 25.22
N GLY A 339 11.08 13.06 26.25
CA GLY A 339 11.63 14.41 26.33
C GLY A 339 10.98 15.37 25.30
N GLN A 340 11.59 16.51 25.08
CA GLN A 340 11.05 17.57 24.24
C GLN A 340 11.53 17.49 22.79
N ILE A 341 10.74 18.04 21.86
CA ILE A 341 11.18 18.24 20.47
C ILE A 341 12.31 19.28 20.48
N PRO A 342 13.49 18.96 19.92
CA PRO A 342 14.62 19.89 19.94
C PRO A 342 14.36 21.09 19.01
N LYS A 343 14.78 22.29 19.44
CA LYS A 343 14.65 23.53 18.66
C LYS A 343 15.28 23.45 17.27
N SER A 344 16.31 22.64 17.14
CA SER A 344 17.02 22.40 15.86
C SER A 344 16.14 21.80 14.77
N ILE A 345 14.97 21.23 15.10
CA ILE A 345 14.03 20.72 14.10
C ILE A 345 13.60 21.84 13.12
N ALA A 346 13.61 23.08 13.58
CA ALA A 346 13.32 24.27 12.79
C ALA A 346 14.30 24.52 11.62
N GLN A 347 15.47 23.86 11.64
CA GLN A 347 16.46 23.95 10.55
C GLN A 347 16.06 23.12 9.32
N LEU A 348 15.07 22.25 9.44
CA LEU A 348 14.58 21.37 8.37
C LEU A 348 13.65 22.14 7.41
N SER A 349 14.19 23.14 6.71
CA SER A 349 13.40 24.07 5.87
C SER A 349 12.64 23.40 4.73
N HIS A 350 13.04 22.19 4.30
CA HIS A 350 12.37 21.41 3.26
C HIS A 350 11.33 20.42 3.79
N LEU A 351 11.15 20.36 5.11
CA LEU A 351 10.26 19.38 5.73
C LEU A 351 8.80 19.61 5.33
N ILE A 352 8.17 18.59 4.77
CA ILE A 352 6.77 18.57 4.31
C ILE A 352 5.90 17.78 5.29
N MET A 353 6.45 16.68 5.83
CA MET A 353 5.73 15.77 6.71
C MET A 353 6.55 15.50 7.98
N LEU A 354 5.93 15.75 9.14
CA LEU A 354 6.46 15.38 10.45
C LEU A 354 5.43 14.54 11.21
N ASN A 355 5.74 13.28 11.42
CA ASN A 355 4.92 12.38 12.23
C ASN A 355 5.75 11.80 13.38
N ILE A 356 5.44 12.23 14.61
CA ILE A 356 6.04 11.73 15.86
C ILE A 356 4.93 11.14 16.77
N SER A 357 3.77 10.85 16.25
CA SER A 357 2.61 10.40 17.02
C SER A 357 2.88 9.10 17.78
N ARG A 358 2.08 8.82 18.81
CA ARG A 358 2.17 7.59 19.61
C ARG A 358 3.58 7.36 20.17
N ASN A 359 4.06 8.35 20.92
CA ASN A 359 5.33 8.35 21.64
C ASN A 359 5.11 8.88 23.08
N LEU A 360 6.18 9.17 23.78
CA LEU A 360 6.18 9.74 25.14
C LEU A 360 6.73 11.18 25.15
N ILE A 361 6.61 11.89 24.01
CA ILE A 361 7.14 13.25 23.86
C ILE A 361 6.43 14.21 24.79
N GLU A 362 7.20 15.08 25.44
CA GLU A 362 6.73 16.05 26.40
C GLU A 362 6.69 17.48 25.81
N GLY A 363 5.78 18.30 26.32
CA GLY A 363 5.76 19.73 25.99
C GLY A 363 6.78 20.56 26.77
N PRO A 364 6.90 21.86 26.46
CA PRO A 364 6.16 22.58 25.44
C PRO A 364 6.72 22.37 24.02
N LEU A 365 5.90 22.62 23.00
CA LEU A 365 6.36 22.64 21.61
C LEU A 365 7.27 23.86 21.37
N PRO A 366 8.45 23.70 20.74
CA PRO A 366 9.35 24.82 20.48
C PRO A 366 8.73 25.78 19.46
N HIS A 367 8.71 27.08 19.80
CA HIS A 367 8.12 28.09 18.93
C HIS A 367 8.88 28.26 17.62
N GLU A 368 10.15 27.86 17.60
CA GLU A 368 11.02 27.86 16.42
C GLU A 368 10.44 27.01 15.27
N MET A 369 9.58 26.02 15.56
CA MET A 369 8.88 25.24 14.53
C MET A 369 8.02 26.11 13.59
N SER A 370 7.65 27.32 14.02
CA SER A 370 6.92 28.28 13.16
C SER A 370 7.66 28.66 11.87
N SER A 371 8.98 28.42 11.80
CA SER A 371 9.80 28.66 10.61
C SER A 371 9.72 27.53 9.55
N LEU A 372 9.06 26.42 9.83
CA LEU A 372 8.88 25.31 8.89
C LEU A 372 7.80 25.64 7.84
N ASN A 373 8.13 26.57 6.94
CA ASN A 373 7.18 27.14 5.98
C ASN A 373 6.64 26.13 4.95
N ASN A 374 7.37 25.03 4.71
CA ASN A 374 6.97 23.98 3.76
C ASN A 374 6.20 22.83 4.43
N LEU A 375 6.06 22.84 5.76
CA LEU A 375 5.38 21.77 6.48
C LEU A 375 3.90 21.76 6.13
N GLN A 376 3.42 20.66 5.56
CA GLN A 376 2.03 20.44 5.17
C GLN A 376 1.28 19.56 6.15
N VAL A 377 1.98 18.60 6.77
CA VAL A 377 1.40 17.62 7.69
C VAL A 377 2.18 17.59 8.98
N LEU A 378 1.47 17.82 10.10
CA LEU A 378 1.99 17.73 11.45
C LEU A 378 1.15 16.74 12.25
N ASP A 379 1.73 15.59 12.61
CA ASP A 379 1.10 14.61 13.48
C ASP A 379 1.93 14.42 14.77
N LEU A 380 1.37 14.91 15.87
CA LEU A 380 1.91 14.79 17.21
C LEU A 380 0.96 13.99 18.14
N SER A 381 -0.05 13.37 17.60
CA SER A 381 -1.13 12.71 18.34
C SER A 381 -0.61 11.66 19.32
N PHE A 382 -1.30 11.53 20.44
CA PHE A 382 -1.01 10.52 21.47
C PHE A 382 0.43 10.61 22.00
N ASN A 383 0.78 11.82 22.48
CA ASN A 383 2.01 12.12 23.19
C ASN A 383 1.70 12.75 24.57
N HIS A 384 2.68 12.84 25.44
CA HIS A 384 2.55 13.46 26.77
C HIS A 384 2.81 14.98 26.72
N LEU A 385 2.34 15.64 25.66
CA LEU A 385 2.60 17.07 25.44
C LEU A 385 1.98 17.97 26.52
N ASN A 386 0.86 17.53 27.10
CA ASN A 386 0.10 18.28 28.13
C ASN A 386 -0.10 19.76 27.77
N LEU A 387 -0.51 20.01 26.53
CA LEU A 387 -0.69 21.34 26.00
C LEU A 387 -1.89 22.02 26.69
N SER A 388 -1.63 23.10 27.43
CA SER A 388 -2.72 23.89 28.01
C SER A 388 -3.59 24.55 26.94
N ALA A 389 -3.04 24.85 25.77
CA ALA A 389 -3.73 25.35 24.58
C ALA A 389 -2.93 25.07 23.32
N ILE A 390 -3.58 25.08 22.16
CA ILE A 390 -2.91 25.00 20.86
C ILE A 390 -2.04 26.25 20.67
N PRO A 391 -0.73 26.11 20.35
CA PRO A 391 0.12 27.28 20.13
C PRO A 391 -0.33 28.12 18.94
N LYS A 392 -0.45 29.45 19.16
CA LYS A 392 -0.95 30.39 18.13
C LYS A 392 -0.13 30.37 16.83
N TRP A 393 1.18 30.09 16.91
CA TRP A 393 2.05 30.06 15.72
C TRP A 393 1.69 28.95 14.72
N ILE A 394 1.00 27.90 15.16
CA ILE A 394 0.52 26.82 14.25
C ILE A 394 -0.40 27.37 13.16
N ALA A 395 -1.27 28.32 13.50
CA ALA A 395 -2.18 28.95 12.53
C ALA A 395 -1.47 29.86 11.51
N ASN A 396 -0.23 30.24 11.78
CA ASN A 396 0.56 31.11 10.89
C ASN A 396 1.49 30.34 9.95
N MET A 397 1.47 29.01 9.98
CA MET A 397 2.30 28.18 9.08
C MET A 397 1.63 28.08 7.70
N PRO A 398 2.23 28.66 6.63
CA PRO A 398 1.50 28.95 5.40
C PRO A 398 1.10 27.71 4.58
N SER A 399 1.84 26.60 4.71
CA SER A 399 1.59 25.37 3.96
C SER A 399 0.86 24.30 4.76
N LEU A 400 0.67 24.51 6.07
CA LEU A 400 0.14 23.50 6.98
C LEU A 400 -1.35 23.27 6.72
N SER A 401 -1.67 22.11 6.15
CA SER A 401 -3.02 21.74 5.73
C SER A 401 -3.62 20.58 6.54
N ARG A 402 -2.78 19.81 7.23
CA ARG A 402 -3.22 18.66 8.03
C ARG A 402 -2.59 18.69 9.40
N ILE A 403 -3.43 18.75 10.43
CA ILE A 403 -3.02 18.88 11.83
C ILE A 403 -3.68 17.76 12.63
N TYR A 404 -2.85 16.92 13.26
CA TYR A 404 -3.29 15.86 14.14
C TYR A 404 -2.67 16.05 15.52
N LEU A 405 -3.51 16.42 16.50
CA LEU A 405 -3.17 16.67 17.89
C LEU A 405 -4.10 15.88 18.84
N ALA A 406 -4.55 14.70 18.39
CA ALA A 406 -5.38 13.85 19.23
C ALA A 406 -4.62 13.39 20.48
N GLY A 407 -5.27 13.39 21.64
CA GLY A 407 -4.66 12.86 22.87
C GLY A 407 -3.42 13.61 23.35
N CYS A 408 -3.33 14.93 23.10
CA CYS A 408 -2.21 15.79 23.50
C CYS A 408 -2.45 16.58 24.80
N GLY A 409 -3.56 16.34 25.50
CA GLY A 409 -3.92 17.02 26.74
C GLY A 409 -4.35 18.48 26.55
N ILE A 410 -4.84 18.87 25.37
CA ILE A 410 -5.28 20.23 25.03
C ILE A 410 -6.53 20.58 25.83
N GLN A 411 -6.54 21.77 26.44
CA GLN A 411 -7.61 22.27 27.30
C GLN A 411 -8.23 23.54 26.74
N GLY A 412 -9.39 23.93 27.29
CA GLY A 412 -10.07 25.17 26.93
C GLY A 412 -10.86 25.09 25.64
N PRO A 413 -11.33 26.26 25.10
CA PRO A 413 -12.10 26.29 23.86
C PRO A 413 -11.22 26.10 22.63
N ILE A 414 -11.86 25.72 21.51
CA ILE A 414 -11.21 25.72 20.18
C ILE A 414 -10.81 27.16 19.84
N PRO A 415 -9.53 27.46 19.55
CA PRO A 415 -9.04 28.82 19.47
C PRO A 415 -9.59 29.63 18.28
N GLU A 416 -10.01 30.87 18.51
CA GLU A 416 -10.49 31.78 17.48
C GLU A 416 -9.42 32.23 16.48
N PHE A 417 -8.13 32.11 16.80
CA PHE A 417 -7.07 32.55 15.88
C PHE A 417 -6.98 31.71 14.60
N PHE A 418 -7.57 30.51 14.54
CA PHE A 418 -7.71 29.77 13.30
C PHE A 418 -8.62 30.43 12.27
N GLN A 419 -9.53 31.32 12.70
CA GLN A 419 -10.38 32.11 11.79
C GLN A 419 -9.56 33.01 10.85
N THR A 420 -8.43 33.50 11.31
CA THR A 420 -7.52 34.37 10.54
C THR A 420 -6.35 33.63 9.91
N ALA A 421 -6.33 32.29 10.01
CA ALA A 421 -5.29 31.47 9.44
C ALA A 421 -5.38 31.49 7.91
N ASN A 422 -4.22 31.70 7.25
CA ASN A 422 -4.12 31.69 5.79
C ASN A 422 -3.76 30.31 5.24
N ASN A 423 -3.77 29.28 6.09
CA ASN A 423 -3.42 27.92 5.70
C ASN A 423 -4.63 27.21 5.05
N PRO A 424 -4.38 26.39 4.03
CA PRO A 424 -5.42 25.63 3.33
C PRO A 424 -5.81 24.38 4.14
N MET A 425 -6.50 24.57 5.29
CA MET A 425 -6.84 23.47 6.20
C MET A 425 -7.71 22.43 5.52
N GLN A 426 -7.18 21.20 5.42
CA GLN A 426 -7.86 20.04 4.84
C GLN A 426 -8.27 19.02 5.90
N GLU A 427 -7.43 18.83 6.92
CA GLU A 427 -7.69 17.84 7.96
C GLU A 427 -7.32 18.40 9.34
N LEU A 428 -8.26 18.29 10.28
CA LEU A 428 -8.09 18.74 11.66
C LEU A 428 -8.57 17.64 12.61
N ASP A 429 -7.65 17.03 13.35
CA ASP A 429 -7.95 16.09 14.41
C ASP A 429 -7.50 16.64 15.77
N LEU A 430 -8.48 16.98 16.60
CA LEU A 430 -8.32 17.42 17.99
C LEU A 430 -9.01 16.45 18.96
N SER A 431 -9.26 15.23 18.54
CA SER A 431 -10.00 14.23 19.32
C SER A 431 -9.25 13.83 20.60
N THR A 432 -9.97 13.23 21.54
CA THR A 432 -9.38 12.65 22.76
C THR A 432 -8.57 13.68 23.55
N ASN A 433 -9.12 14.89 23.69
CA ASN A 433 -8.53 15.98 24.45
C ASN A 433 -9.48 16.45 25.58
N LEU A 434 -9.17 17.56 26.20
CA LEU A 434 -9.98 18.18 27.27
C LEU A 434 -10.64 19.49 26.78
N LEU A 435 -10.91 19.56 25.47
CA LEU A 435 -11.54 20.72 24.87
C LEU A 435 -12.96 20.92 25.42
N ASN A 436 -13.31 22.17 25.68
CA ASN A 436 -14.63 22.57 26.14
C ASN A 436 -15.17 23.77 25.34
N GLY A 437 -16.33 24.29 25.72
CA GLY A 437 -16.96 25.38 24.97
C GLY A 437 -17.76 24.87 23.78
N SER A 438 -18.15 25.81 22.92
CA SER A 438 -18.90 25.53 21.70
C SER A 438 -17.96 25.28 20.50
N ILE A 439 -18.47 24.59 19.48
CA ILE A 439 -17.82 24.54 18.18
C ILE A 439 -17.94 25.92 17.53
N PRO A 440 -16.82 26.59 17.19
CA PRO A 440 -16.87 27.94 16.62
C PRO A 440 -17.47 27.98 15.22
N SER A 441 -18.24 29.02 14.91
CA SER A 441 -18.88 29.19 13.60
C SER A 441 -17.88 29.41 12.45
N TRP A 442 -16.67 29.90 12.74
CA TRP A 442 -15.63 30.11 11.72
C TRP A 442 -15.17 28.78 11.08
N ILE A 443 -15.37 27.61 11.73
CA ILE A 443 -15.05 26.31 11.12
C ILE A 443 -15.72 26.15 9.76
N GLY A 444 -16.96 26.64 9.62
CA GLY A 444 -17.67 26.64 8.35
C GLY A 444 -17.06 27.48 7.23
N SER A 445 -16.04 28.29 7.52
CA SER A 445 -15.28 29.04 6.50
C SER A 445 -14.09 28.26 5.93
N LEU A 446 -13.77 27.09 6.49
CA LEU A 446 -12.69 26.21 6.00
C LEU A 446 -13.15 25.41 4.78
N ASN A 447 -13.27 26.06 3.63
CA ASN A 447 -13.91 25.51 2.43
C ASN A 447 -13.22 24.24 1.88
N GLN A 448 -11.93 24.01 2.19
CA GLN A 448 -11.17 22.83 1.78
C GLN A 448 -11.15 21.72 2.83
N LEU A 449 -11.88 21.89 3.95
CA LEU A 449 -11.87 20.92 5.03
C LEU A 449 -12.53 19.62 4.60
N TYR A 450 -11.72 18.57 4.52
CA TYR A 450 -12.15 17.21 4.18
C TYR A 450 -12.43 16.37 5.42
N MET A 451 -11.63 16.53 6.49
CA MET A 451 -11.78 15.76 7.73
C MET A 451 -11.78 16.66 8.94
N LEU A 452 -12.81 16.51 9.78
CA LEU A 452 -12.92 17.13 11.10
C LEU A 452 -13.21 16.05 12.14
N ASN A 453 -12.27 15.88 13.07
CA ASN A 453 -12.42 15.01 14.22
C ASN A 453 -12.26 15.80 15.52
N LEU A 454 -13.38 15.99 16.25
CA LEU A 454 -13.44 16.61 17.56
C LEU A 454 -13.97 15.65 18.63
N SER A 455 -13.98 14.36 18.33
CA SER A 455 -14.57 13.34 19.20
C SER A 455 -13.84 13.21 20.54
N ARG A 456 -14.54 12.65 21.54
CA ARG A 456 -13.99 12.41 22.88
C ARG A 456 -13.40 13.65 23.52
N ASN A 457 -14.23 14.68 23.62
CA ASN A 457 -13.94 15.95 24.28
C ASN A 457 -15.08 16.31 25.26
N SER A 458 -15.12 17.56 25.73
CA SER A 458 -16.21 18.10 26.56
C SER A 458 -16.92 19.26 25.89
N LEU A 459 -17.00 19.24 24.55
CA LEU A 459 -17.69 20.27 23.77
C LEU A 459 -19.20 20.24 24.04
N TYR A 460 -19.80 21.39 24.16
CA TYR A 460 -21.25 21.55 24.42
C TYR A 460 -21.87 22.53 23.44
N SER A 461 -23.19 22.81 23.58
CA SER A 461 -23.95 23.65 22.65
C SER A 461 -24.30 22.86 21.35
N PHE A 462 -24.55 23.54 20.27
CA PHE A 462 -25.05 22.96 19.01
C PHE A 462 -24.01 23.04 17.90
N ILE A 463 -24.22 22.24 16.84
CA ILE A 463 -23.44 22.34 15.61
C ILE A 463 -23.78 23.66 14.94
N PRO A 464 -22.79 24.52 14.62
CA PRO A 464 -23.06 25.82 13.97
C PRO A 464 -23.73 25.67 12.59
N ASP A 465 -24.62 26.59 12.25
CA ASP A 465 -25.28 26.63 10.94
C ASP A 465 -24.30 26.73 9.78
N SER A 466 -23.12 27.30 10.01
CA SER A 466 -22.05 27.44 9.03
C SER A 466 -21.48 26.09 8.55
N PHE A 467 -21.77 24.95 9.21
CA PHE A 467 -21.39 23.62 8.73
C PHE A 467 -21.99 23.29 7.37
N ARG A 468 -23.11 23.92 6.99
CA ARG A 468 -23.70 23.83 5.66
C ARG A 468 -22.74 24.24 4.54
N ASN A 469 -21.78 25.12 4.86
CA ASN A 469 -20.77 25.63 3.90
C ASN A 469 -19.62 24.67 3.65
N LEU A 470 -19.43 23.62 4.46
CA LEU A 470 -18.35 22.64 4.34
C LEU A 470 -18.66 21.64 3.21
N GLN A 471 -18.46 22.07 1.97
CA GLN A 471 -18.87 21.28 0.79
C GLN A 471 -17.94 20.07 0.56
N ASP A 472 -16.64 20.20 0.87
CA ASP A 472 -15.63 19.13 0.67
C ASP A 472 -15.54 18.15 1.84
N LEU A 473 -16.33 18.36 2.92
CA LEU A 473 -16.27 17.54 4.11
C LEU A 473 -16.65 16.08 3.80
N GLY A 474 -15.67 15.18 3.92
CA GLY A 474 -15.82 13.74 3.71
C GLY A 474 -15.94 12.94 5.00
N VAL A 475 -15.29 13.42 6.08
CA VAL A 475 -15.23 12.75 7.38
C VAL A 475 -15.59 13.74 8.49
N LEU A 476 -16.66 13.43 9.22
CA LEU A 476 -17.07 14.19 10.41
C LEU A 476 -17.20 13.23 11.59
N ASP A 477 -16.39 13.47 12.61
CA ASP A 477 -16.43 12.75 13.86
C ASP A 477 -16.55 13.69 15.05
N LEU A 478 -17.73 13.70 15.69
CA LEU A 478 -18.04 14.47 16.89
C LEU A 478 -18.46 13.59 18.07
N HIS A 479 -18.24 12.27 17.99
CA HIS A 479 -18.76 11.35 18.99
C HIS A 479 -18.20 11.63 20.39
N SER A 480 -18.91 11.18 21.40
CA SER A 480 -18.51 11.32 22.81
C SER A 480 -18.19 12.76 23.22
N ASN A 481 -19.20 13.63 23.13
CA ASN A 481 -19.19 15.01 23.58
C ASN A 481 -20.48 15.35 24.37
N LYS A 482 -20.75 16.62 24.62
CA LYS A 482 -21.99 17.11 25.26
C LYS A 482 -22.80 17.99 24.30
N LEU A 483 -22.71 17.73 23.01
CA LEU A 483 -23.38 18.51 21.97
C LEU A 483 -24.89 18.28 22.02
N THR A 484 -25.65 19.33 21.70
CA THR A 484 -27.12 19.36 21.81
C THR A 484 -27.76 19.90 20.53
N GLY A 485 -29.08 19.92 20.49
CA GLY A 485 -29.85 20.56 19.41
C GLY A 485 -30.00 19.71 18.16
N SER A 486 -29.90 20.34 17.00
CA SER A 486 -30.18 19.69 15.71
C SER A 486 -28.93 19.17 15.02
N ILE A 487 -29.07 18.06 14.32
CA ILE A 487 -28.06 17.49 13.40
C ILE A 487 -28.29 17.93 11.94
N ALA A 488 -29.34 18.73 11.68
CA ALA A 488 -29.74 19.13 10.31
C ALA A 488 -28.62 19.81 9.53
N GLN A 489 -27.79 20.61 10.20
CA GLN A 489 -26.68 21.36 9.58
C GLN A 489 -25.65 20.46 8.88
N VAL A 490 -25.56 19.19 9.27
CA VAL A 490 -24.66 18.21 8.65
C VAL A 490 -25.21 17.69 7.33
N PHE A 491 -26.54 17.55 7.23
CA PHE A 491 -27.22 16.91 6.10
C PHE A 491 -27.88 17.89 5.13
N ASP A 492 -28.19 19.10 5.58
CA ASP A 492 -28.86 20.14 4.81
C ASP A 492 -27.82 21.01 4.09
N LYS A 493 -27.40 20.57 2.90
CA LYS A 493 -26.50 21.33 2.04
C LYS A 493 -27.30 22.09 0.98
N GLU A 494 -26.90 23.30 0.65
CA GLU A 494 -27.59 24.15 -0.35
C GLU A 494 -27.68 23.42 -1.71
N GLN A 495 -28.87 23.48 -2.33
CA GLN A 495 -29.12 22.88 -3.64
C GLN A 495 -28.31 23.60 -4.72
N GLY A 496 -27.48 22.89 -5.45
CA GLY A 496 -26.84 23.43 -6.65
C GLY A 496 -25.39 23.02 -6.87
N VAL A 497 -24.72 22.42 -5.91
CA VAL A 497 -23.35 21.89 -6.08
C VAL A 497 -23.41 20.37 -6.00
N SER A 498 -22.81 19.71 -6.98
CA SER A 498 -22.67 18.26 -7.06
C SER A 498 -22.30 17.68 -5.70
N GLY A 499 -23.16 16.82 -5.18
CA GLY A 499 -23.29 16.31 -3.83
C GLY A 499 -22.02 16.24 -3.03
N GLY A 500 -22.09 16.73 -1.81
CA GLY A 500 -20.97 16.72 -0.89
C GLY A 500 -20.36 15.34 -0.73
N SER A 501 -19.06 15.31 -0.56
CA SER A 501 -18.23 14.12 -0.44
C SER A 501 -18.34 13.39 0.90
N LEU A 502 -19.37 13.70 1.71
CA LEU A 502 -19.53 13.14 3.06
C LEU A 502 -19.69 11.62 3.00
N LYS A 503 -18.72 10.90 3.57
CA LYS A 503 -18.65 9.43 3.55
C LYS A 503 -18.77 8.82 4.94
N PHE A 504 -18.22 9.49 5.94
CA PHE A 504 -18.19 9.03 7.32
C PHE A 504 -18.77 10.09 8.25
N VAL A 505 -19.80 9.72 9.04
CA VAL A 505 -20.42 10.59 10.03
C VAL A 505 -20.61 9.81 11.33
N ASP A 506 -19.93 10.25 12.38
CA ASP A 506 -20.16 9.77 13.74
C ASP A 506 -20.53 10.93 14.67
N LEU A 507 -21.79 10.97 15.10
CA LEU A 507 -22.33 11.94 16.06
C LEU A 507 -22.81 11.25 17.34
N SER A 508 -22.42 9.99 17.56
CA SER A 508 -22.89 9.16 18.68
C SER A 508 -22.43 9.71 20.03
N ASP A 509 -23.08 9.23 21.09
CA ASP A 509 -22.75 9.58 22.47
C ASP A 509 -22.69 11.11 22.70
N ASN A 510 -23.85 11.76 22.45
CA ASN A 510 -24.09 13.18 22.59
C ASN A 510 -25.52 13.42 23.16
N SER A 511 -26.01 14.63 23.07
CA SER A 511 -27.39 15.01 23.49
C SER A 511 -28.20 15.65 22.36
N PHE A 512 -27.96 15.22 21.10
CA PHE A 512 -28.75 15.72 19.97
C PHE A 512 -30.21 15.27 20.06
N SER A 513 -31.15 16.18 19.76
CA SER A 513 -32.58 15.94 19.99
C SER A 513 -33.46 16.07 18.74
N SER A 514 -32.92 16.61 17.64
CA SER A 514 -33.69 16.86 16.41
C SER A 514 -32.84 16.85 15.16
N GLY A 515 -33.46 17.04 13.99
CA GLY A 515 -32.79 17.12 12.70
C GLY A 515 -32.76 15.79 11.92
N ILE A 516 -33.45 14.74 12.41
CA ILE A 516 -33.50 13.45 11.75
C ILE A 516 -34.25 13.50 10.41
N LYS A 517 -35.14 14.48 10.21
CA LYS A 517 -35.97 14.62 9.00
C LYS A 517 -35.17 14.98 7.75
N GLU A 518 -34.03 15.60 7.91
CA GLU A 518 -33.17 16.13 6.86
C GLU A 518 -32.27 15.05 6.25
N ILE A 519 -32.18 13.88 6.88
CA ILE A 519 -31.35 12.79 6.38
C ILE A 519 -31.86 12.31 5.01
N GLY A 520 -30.98 12.34 4.01
CA GLY A 520 -31.26 11.92 2.64
C GLY A 520 -32.17 12.89 1.85
N VAL A 521 -32.45 14.09 2.34
CA VAL A 521 -33.27 15.10 1.64
C VAL A 521 -32.45 15.85 0.58
N GLY A 522 -31.21 16.22 0.84
CA GLY A 522 -30.27 16.77 -0.14
C GLY A 522 -29.86 15.74 -1.20
N GLY A 523 -29.28 16.16 -2.34
CA GLY A 523 -28.94 15.31 -3.48
C GLY A 523 -28.20 13.98 -3.17
N LYS A 524 -27.43 13.42 -4.10
CA LYS A 524 -26.65 12.20 -3.88
C LYS A 524 -25.69 12.39 -2.70
N CYS A 525 -25.95 11.70 -1.60
CA CYS A 525 -25.03 11.57 -0.47
C CYS A 525 -24.35 10.20 -0.53
N ASP A 526 -23.03 10.18 -0.66
CA ASP A 526 -22.25 8.94 -0.74
C ASP A 526 -21.83 8.44 0.67
N ILE A 527 -22.66 8.71 1.69
CA ILE A 527 -22.40 8.28 3.06
C ILE A 527 -22.33 6.75 3.10
N GLN A 528 -21.21 6.24 3.60
CA GLN A 528 -20.96 4.82 3.79
C GLN A 528 -21.16 4.40 5.26
N PHE A 529 -20.81 5.29 6.20
CA PHE A 529 -20.94 5.06 7.63
C PHE A 529 -21.73 6.20 8.27
N LEU A 530 -22.81 5.86 8.98
CA LEU A 530 -23.64 6.80 9.74
C LEU A 530 -23.93 6.23 11.13
N ASN A 531 -23.36 6.86 12.15
CA ASN A 531 -23.60 6.52 13.54
C ASN A 531 -24.19 7.73 14.30
N LEU A 532 -25.44 7.59 14.75
CA LEU A 532 -26.18 8.56 15.56
C LEU A 532 -26.61 7.97 16.89
N SER A 533 -26.05 6.82 17.30
CA SER A 533 -26.44 6.10 18.49
C SER A 533 -26.19 6.90 19.78
N HIS A 534 -26.86 6.51 20.87
CA HIS A 534 -26.69 7.15 22.18
C HIS A 534 -26.90 8.68 22.12
N ASN A 535 -28.10 9.08 21.70
CA ASN A 535 -28.55 10.47 21.64
C ASN A 535 -30.00 10.60 22.16
N LEU A 536 -30.59 11.75 22.02
CA LEU A 536 -31.98 12.07 22.40
C LEU A 536 -32.86 12.35 21.18
N LEU A 537 -32.51 11.78 20.01
CA LEU A 537 -33.19 11.98 18.74
C LEU A 537 -34.63 11.47 18.81
N LYS A 538 -35.58 12.31 18.41
CA LYS A 538 -37.02 12.04 18.46
C LYS A 538 -37.68 12.10 17.12
N GLY A 539 -38.85 11.48 17.06
CA GLY A 539 -39.74 11.57 15.90
C GLY A 539 -39.53 10.41 14.93
N ARG A 540 -39.96 10.63 13.68
CA ARG A 540 -40.01 9.61 12.65
C ARG A 540 -38.72 9.61 11.82
N LEU A 541 -38.17 8.41 11.60
CA LEU A 541 -37.10 8.23 10.61
C LEU A 541 -37.68 8.47 9.20
N PRO A 542 -37.11 9.40 8.40
CA PRO A 542 -37.67 9.75 7.11
C PRO A 542 -37.46 8.67 6.05
N ASN A 543 -38.40 8.55 5.11
CA ASN A 543 -38.29 7.61 3.99
C ASN A 543 -37.11 7.96 3.04
N SER A 544 -36.68 9.23 3.05
CA SER A 544 -35.52 9.73 2.29
C SER A 544 -34.20 9.06 2.69
N ILE A 545 -34.12 8.43 3.86
CA ILE A 545 -32.93 7.64 4.25
C ILE A 545 -32.54 6.59 3.19
N GLY A 546 -33.52 6.04 2.48
CA GLY A 546 -33.31 5.11 1.38
C GLY A 546 -32.57 5.68 0.17
N ARG A 547 -32.24 6.96 0.14
CA ARG A 547 -31.41 7.60 -0.90
C ARG A 547 -29.91 7.46 -0.62
N LEU A 548 -29.52 7.03 0.60
CA LEU A 548 -28.12 6.80 0.97
C LEU A 548 -27.63 5.45 0.42
N ASN A 549 -27.64 5.28 -0.90
CA ASN A 549 -27.41 3.99 -1.56
C ASN A 549 -26.02 3.37 -1.32
N SER A 550 -25.05 4.18 -0.90
CA SER A 550 -23.67 3.75 -0.58
C SER A 550 -23.50 3.32 0.88
N LEU A 551 -24.58 3.36 1.70
CA LEU A 551 -24.50 3.14 3.13
C LEU A 551 -24.21 1.67 3.46
N ASP A 552 -23.08 1.42 4.12
CA ASP A 552 -22.64 0.09 4.57
C ASP A 552 -23.01 -0.15 6.04
N SER A 553 -23.05 0.93 6.86
CA SER A 553 -23.32 0.84 8.28
C SER A 553 -24.24 1.96 8.74
N LEU A 554 -25.35 1.57 9.39
CA LEU A 554 -26.30 2.50 10.04
C LEU A 554 -26.51 2.08 11.50
N ASP A 555 -26.16 2.98 12.41
CA ASP A 555 -26.44 2.82 13.83
C ASP A 555 -27.26 4.00 14.37
N LEU A 556 -28.53 3.74 14.72
CA LEU A 556 -29.47 4.70 15.35
C LEU A 556 -29.87 4.23 16.74
N SER A 557 -29.17 3.24 17.31
CA SER A 557 -29.53 2.64 18.60
C SER A 557 -29.50 3.64 19.76
N PHE A 558 -30.20 3.32 20.83
CA PHE A 558 -30.25 4.14 22.05
C PHE A 558 -30.64 5.60 21.75
N ASN A 559 -31.87 5.77 21.22
CA ASN A 559 -32.48 7.05 20.93
C ASN A 559 -33.97 7.02 21.35
N GLU A 560 -34.69 8.11 21.07
CA GLU A 560 -36.15 8.21 21.30
C GLU A 560 -36.94 8.21 19.97
N LEU A 561 -36.40 7.54 18.92
CA LEU A 561 -37.03 7.46 17.61
C LEU A 561 -38.27 6.56 17.66
N GLY A 562 -39.36 7.01 17.06
CA GLY A 562 -40.64 6.30 17.06
C GLY A 562 -41.31 6.26 15.69
N SER A 563 -42.57 5.72 15.66
CA SER A 563 -43.32 5.46 14.43
C SER A 563 -42.82 4.19 13.70
N ASN A 564 -43.45 3.84 12.60
CA ASN A 564 -43.12 2.65 11.82
C ASN A 564 -41.73 2.80 11.16
N LEU A 565 -41.06 1.65 10.97
CA LEU A 565 -39.85 1.58 10.16
C LEU A 565 -40.18 2.00 8.72
N PRO A 566 -39.45 2.97 8.13
CA PRO A 566 -39.76 3.43 6.78
C PRO A 566 -39.36 2.40 5.73
N GLU A 567 -40.20 2.22 4.72
CA GLU A 567 -39.92 1.35 3.55
C GLU A 567 -38.61 1.72 2.83
N GLY A 568 -38.20 3.00 2.93
CA GLY A 568 -36.94 3.48 2.36
C GLY A 568 -35.71 2.71 2.83
N LEU A 569 -35.70 2.17 4.06
CA LEU A 569 -34.59 1.34 4.55
C LEU A 569 -34.30 0.14 3.64
N ALA A 570 -35.33 -0.42 3.00
CA ALA A 570 -35.20 -1.54 2.07
C ALA A 570 -34.42 -1.21 0.77
N ASN A 571 -34.19 0.07 0.50
CA ASN A 571 -33.41 0.53 -0.67
C ASN A 571 -31.90 0.56 -0.40
N LEU A 572 -31.47 0.40 0.86
CA LEU A 572 -30.07 0.42 1.26
C LEU A 572 -29.40 -0.93 0.97
N THR A 573 -29.34 -1.33 -0.28
CA THR A 573 -28.88 -2.68 -0.71
C THR A 573 -27.39 -2.93 -0.47
N SER A 574 -26.62 -1.88 -0.16
CA SER A 574 -25.20 -2.00 0.25
C SER A 574 -25.03 -2.30 1.73
N LEU A 575 -26.11 -2.19 2.54
CA LEU A 575 -26.03 -2.22 3.98
C LEU A 575 -25.55 -3.57 4.52
N GLU A 576 -24.50 -3.54 5.32
CA GLU A 576 -23.91 -4.68 6.01
C GLU A 576 -24.28 -4.71 7.50
N ARG A 577 -24.50 -3.55 8.12
CA ARG A 577 -24.81 -3.40 9.55
C ARG A 577 -25.98 -2.46 9.76
N LEU A 578 -27.01 -2.93 10.46
CA LEU A 578 -28.20 -2.15 10.84
C LEU A 578 -28.49 -2.34 12.32
N LYS A 579 -28.34 -1.25 13.11
CA LYS A 579 -28.61 -1.21 14.54
C LYS A 579 -29.66 -0.17 14.86
N LEU A 580 -30.83 -0.63 15.32
CA LEU A 580 -31.99 0.21 15.68
C LEU A 580 -32.49 -0.08 17.11
N GLN A 581 -31.76 -0.90 17.87
CA GLN A 581 -32.18 -1.31 19.22
C GLN A 581 -32.33 -0.12 20.18
N GLU A 582 -33.10 -0.33 21.24
CA GLU A 582 -33.34 0.67 22.30
C GLU A 582 -33.92 1.98 21.72
N ASN A 583 -35.09 1.87 21.06
CA ASN A 583 -35.85 2.96 20.50
C ASN A 583 -37.36 2.72 20.72
N HIS A 584 -38.22 3.49 20.08
CA HIS A 584 -39.69 3.38 20.18
C HIS A 584 -40.33 3.05 18.82
N PHE A 585 -39.62 2.32 17.94
CA PHE A 585 -40.17 1.93 16.64
C PHE A 585 -41.37 0.99 16.81
N THR A 586 -42.45 1.24 16.04
CA THR A 586 -43.72 0.52 16.08
C THR A 586 -44.04 -0.15 14.77
N GLY A 587 -45.13 -0.92 14.72
CA GLY A 587 -45.60 -1.62 13.52
C GLY A 587 -44.71 -2.79 13.09
N ASN A 588 -44.90 -3.21 11.85
CA ASN A 588 -44.26 -4.41 11.34
C ASN A 588 -42.85 -4.13 10.79
N ILE A 589 -42.01 -5.17 10.76
CA ILE A 589 -40.75 -5.15 9.99
C ILE A 589 -41.13 -5.16 8.51
N PRO A 590 -40.67 -4.18 7.70
CA PRO A 590 -40.99 -4.12 6.29
C PRO A 590 -40.56 -5.36 5.52
N ASN A 591 -41.41 -5.94 4.67
CA ASN A 591 -41.06 -7.06 3.80
C ASN A 591 -39.88 -6.74 2.86
N GLY A 592 -39.65 -5.46 2.55
CA GLY A 592 -38.53 -4.98 1.77
C GLY A 592 -37.16 -5.31 2.39
N PHE A 593 -37.07 -5.58 3.69
CA PHE A 593 -35.79 -5.96 4.34
C PHE A 593 -35.21 -7.27 3.80
N LEU A 594 -36.01 -8.12 3.17
CA LEU A 594 -35.54 -9.30 2.43
C LEU A 594 -34.61 -8.96 1.26
N LYS A 595 -34.60 -7.70 0.78
CA LYS A 595 -33.69 -7.21 -0.26
C LYS A 595 -32.28 -6.89 0.27
N LEU A 596 -32.10 -6.78 1.58
CA LEU A 596 -30.83 -6.41 2.22
C LEU A 596 -29.88 -7.62 2.28
N ILE A 597 -29.56 -8.21 1.16
CA ILE A 597 -28.83 -9.49 1.07
C ILE A 597 -27.39 -9.44 1.55
N LYS A 598 -26.79 -8.24 1.66
CA LYS A 598 -25.44 -8.02 2.18
C LYS A 598 -25.39 -7.90 3.71
N LEU A 599 -26.56 -7.88 4.38
CA LEU A 599 -26.64 -7.62 5.81
C LEU A 599 -25.99 -8.77 6.61
N LYS A 600 -24.99 -8.41 7.42
CA LYS A 600 -24.20 -9.30 8.28
C LYS A 600 -24.56 -9.13 9.76
N GLU A 601 -24.99 -7.93 10.15
CA GLU A 601 -25.36 -7.59 11.52
C GLU A 601 -26.72 -6.86 11.53
N LEU A 602 -27.66 -7.38 12.32
CA LEU A 602 -28.98 -6.78 12.53
C LEU A 602 -29.30 -6.76 14.02
N ASN A 603 -29.72 -5.61 14.52
CA ASN A 603 -30.28 -5.51 15.87
C ASN A 603 -31.50 -4.58 15.90
N LEU A 604 -32.69 -5.14 16.11
CA LEU A 604 -33.98 -4.45 16.26
C LEU A 604 -34.54 -4.59 17.68
N SER A 605 -33.77 -5.16 18.61
CA SER A 605 -34.22 -5.48 19.97
C SER A 605 -34.71 -4.25 20.74
N ASN A 606 -35.51 -4.48 21.77
CA ASN A 606 -36.00 -3.44 22.69
C ASN A 606 -36.62 -2.23 21.95
N ASN A 607 -37.65 -2.55 21.15
CA ASN A 607 -38.53 -1.60 20.48
C ASN A 607 -40.00 -1.98 20.75
N LEU A 608 -40.91 -1.36 20.02
CA LEU A 608 -42.35 -1.60 20.09
C LEU A 608 -42.87 -2.25 18.80
N LEU A 609 -42.01 -3.01 18.11
CA LEU A 609 -42.36 -3.69 16.86
C LEU A 609 -43.34 -4.83 17.12
N GLU A 610 -44.23 -5.08 16.12
CA GLU A 610 -45.28 -6.10 16.20
C GLU A 610 -45.41 -6.89 14.90
N GLY A 611 -46.24 -7.94 14.93
CA GLY A 611 -46.52 -8.75 13.75
C GLY A 611 -45.48 -9.86 13.53
N GLU A 612 -45.61 -10.51 12.37
CA GLU A 612 -44.74 -11.60 11.99
C GLU A 612 -43.46 -11.07 11.32
N ILE A 613 -42.29 -11.65 11.73
CA ILE A 613 -41.00 -11.37 11.08
C ILE A 613 -41.08 -11.93 9.65
N PRO A 614 -40.76 -11.14 8.60
CA PRO A 614 -40.81 -11.60 7.22
C PRO A 614 -39.97 -12.85 7.00
N GLU A 615 -40.60 -13.92 6.48
CA GLU A 615 -39.94 -15.21 6.32
C GLU A 615 -38.99 -15.18 5.11
N GLY A 616 -37.71 -15.36 5.36
CA GLY A 616 -36.69 -15.40 4.32
C GLY A 616 -35.34 -14.84 4.77
N LYS A 617 -34.32 -15.09 3.92
CA LYS A 617 -32.99 -14.48 4.12
C LYS A 617 -33.03 -12.98 3.77
N PRO A 618 -32.26 -12.14 4.50
CA PRO A 618 -31.30 -12.49 5.55
C PRO A 618 -31.92 -12.64 6.95
N LEU A 619 -33.19 -12.25 7.16
CA LEU A 619 -33.79 -12.05 8.49
C LEU A 619 -33.79 -13.31 9.34
N ILE A 620 -34.08 -14.47 8.77
CA ILE A 620 -34.10 -15.75 9.51
C ILE A 620 -32.71 -16.24 9.95
N ASN A 621 -31.63 -15.62 9.45
CA ASN A 621 -30.25 -16.02 9.79
C ASN A 621 -29.72 -15.34 11.07
N PHE A 622 -30.39 -14.28 11.54
CA PHE A 622 -29.98 -13.58 12.74
C PHE A 622 -30.49 -14.29 13.99
N HIS A 623 -29.77 -14.14 15.07
CA HIS A 623 -30.13 -14.72 16.36
C HIS A 623 -31.44 -14.08 16.89
N ASP A 624 -32.18 -14.80 17.71
CA ASP A 624 -33.41 -14.32 18.35
C ASP A 624 -33.21 -13.06 19.17
N SER A 625 -32.00 -12.89 19.78
CA SER A 625 -31.63 -11.68 20.50
C SER A 625 -31.69 -10.40 19.65
N SER A 626 -31.56 -10.50 18.33
CA SER A 626 -31.68 -9.35 17.41
C SER A 626 -33.10 -8.76 17.37
N TYR A 627 -34.10 -9.53 17.81
CA TYR A 627 -35.52 -9.20 17.78
C TYR A 627 -36.14 -9.13 19.18
N SER A 628 -35.41 -9.58 20.21
CA SER A 628 -35.90 -9.67 21.58
C SER A 628 -36.35 -8.32 22.14
N GLY A 629 -37.19 -8.33 23.20
CA GLY A 629 -37.71 -7.11 23.80
C GLY A 629 -38.82 -6.40 23.01
N ASN A 630 -39.22 -6.94 21.84
CA ASN A 630 -40.41 -6.49 21.09
C ASN A 630 -41.59 -7.42 21.42
N LYS A 631 -42.46 -6.97 22.31
CA LYS A 631 -43.57 -7.80 22.84
C LYS A 631 -44.59 -8.26 21.79
N GLY A 632 -44.67 -7.57 20.65
CA GLY A 632 -45.62 -7.83 19.57
C GLY A 632 -45.05 -8.68 18.43
N LEU A 633 -43.72 -8.93 18.37
CA LEU A 633 -43.09 -9.73 17.30
C LEU A 633 -43.25 -11.23 17.53
N CYS A 634 -43.43 -11.97 16.43
CA CYS A 634 -43.51 -13.42 16.40
C CYS A 634 -42.95 -13.96 15.07
N GLY A 635 -42.91 -15.28 14.88
CA GLY A 635 -42.33 -15.90 13.71
C GLY A 635 -40.81 -16.10 13.81
N LYS A 636 -40.23 -16.95 12.95
CA LYS A 636 -38.78 -17.26 13.01
C LYS A 636 -37.91 -16.02 12.96
N PRO A 637 -36.83 -15.89 13.75
CA PRO A 637 -36.31 -16.90 14.72
C PRO A 637 -37.02 -16.91 16.07
N LEU A 638 -37.99 -16.04 16.33
CA LEU A 638 -38.81 -16.05 17.54
C LEU A 638 -39.87 -17.18 17.53
N SER A 639 -40.66 -17.26 18.58
CA SER A 639 -41.78 -18.19 18.69
C SER A 639 -42.85 -17.96 17.62
N PRO A 640 -43.54 -19.00 17.16
CA PRO A 640 -44.63 -18.84 16.18
C PRO A 640 -45.70 -17.85 16.65
N CYS A 641 -46.33 -17.18 15.72
CA CYS A 641 -47.43 -16.28 16.00
C CYS A 641 -48.62 -17.06 16.58
N LYS A 642 -49.21 -16.57 17.65
CA LYS A 642 -50.45 -17.14 18.18
C LYS A 642 -51.58 -16.89 17.16
N LEU A 643 -52.24 -17.94 16.75
CA LEU A 643 -53.50 -17.81 15.97
C LEU A 643 -54.45 -16.94 16.79
N ARG A 644 -54.87 -15.81 16.22
CA ARG A 644 -55.92 -14.97 16.79
C ARG A 644 -57.29 -15.60 16.57
#